data_0d41c5cfdb303fedba0d670cf763cae2
#
_entry.id   0d41c5cfdb303fedba0d670cf763cae2
#
_cell.length_a   1.000
_cell.length_b   1.000
_cell.length_c   1.000
_cell.angle_alpha   90.00
_cell.angle_beta   90.00
_cell.angle_gamma   90.00
#
_symmetry.space_group_name_H-M   'P 1'
#
loop_
_entity.id
_entity.type
_entity.pdbx_description
1 polymer ?
#
loop_
_entity_poly.entity_id
_entity_poly.type
_entity_poly.pdbx_seq_one_letter_code
_entity_poly.pdbx_strand_id
1 'polypeptide(L)'
;MSTGRSWRRVVRIPFSRRVLQDEVDTELQFHLEGRIEELVALGMSREDATAEARRRFGDLDTHRREVRAIDEEMLRMQRRTDLADTLGRELKHALRSLARARSFTAMALVTLALGIGAATAIFTILDAVVLRPLPYPQGDRLVALSSPVPGIKAAPVWGLARHEMFYFKRTSHTLEDLGIYRTEVGTLTGDDGAHQAERVPVAYVSASLFGVLGIVPERGRLLNADDNIRAQDTVDVALLSHGIWERRFGSDPAIVGKRIDLEGFPVTVAGVLPRTAQLPDQKIDLWLPLDVNPASPARSNHVFSAIGRMRPALSVEDTQRELTALTAQFSSVFPNVYTSRMMKVIGFTTRVKSLRDDVVGPLVTKALWILFGAVTVVLLIAAANVANLFLVRLESRRLEAAVRSAIGASRGDLAWHYLAESLALAAGAALGALAIAWAGLRLLILFAPSDLPRLDEVHLGWTSGAFTFASALAAGIVFGLLPSLRSHIDLTTLREGGRGATSSRRRLAARNVLVVSQMALALVLLAAAGLLVRSLQNLRGVHPGFDATNVTTMSLALPNGRYRTPQLASNFFEQLSSRVRSLPGVVSVGFGGALPLESSELCTGAVIDVPGPSGERGDCVQMMQVTPGYFETLRIPLRGHAPDWAENDLGRASAVVSGAFAERFWPNQDAIGRGVRCCNGVPPFYRIAGVTGPVRTHGLDRSPGQVVYFPMIPYAKNP
;
A
#
# COMPACT_ATOMS: atom_id res chain seq x y z
N MET A 1 -68.55 -45.70 -6.76
CA MET A 1 -67.26 -46.04 -6.12
C MET A 1 -66.35 -44.91 -6.35
N SER A 2 -66.30 -43.92 -5.43
CA SER A 2 -65.50 -42.69 -5.56
C SER A 2 -64.87 -42.31 -4.22
N THR A 3 -63.80 -42.99 -3.81
CA THR A 3 -63.10 -42.68 -2.56
C THR A 3 -61.60 -42.61 -2.71
N GLY A 4 -61.05 -42.52 -3.96
CA GLY A 4 -59.61 -42.51 -4.21
C GLY A 4 -58.99 -41.13 -4.42
N ARG A 5 -59.73 -40.01 -4.48
CA ARG A 5 -59.24 -38.70 -4.93
C ARG A 5 -58.85 -37.70 -3.82
N SER A 6 -59.14 -37.95 -2.54
CA SER A 6 -58.90 -36.95 -1.48
C SER A 6 -57.51 -36.99 -0.84
N TRP A 7 -56.78 -38.09 -0.91
CA TRP A 7 -55.49 -38.24 -0.26
C TRP A 7 -54.28 -37.66 -1.06
N ARG A 8 -54.43 -37.50 -2.37
CA ARG A 8 -53.33 -36.93 -3.22
C ARG A 8 -53.14 -35.42 -3.09
N ARG A 9 -54.09 -34.70 -2.48
CA ARG A 9 -53.96 -33.25 -2.24
C ARG A 9 -53.15 -32.86 -0.99
N VAL A 10 -52.85 -33.81 -0.11
CA VAL A 10 -52.16 -33.55 1.16
C VAL A 10 -50.65 -33.79 1.09
N VAL A 11 -50.19 -34.59 0.12
CA VAL A 11 -48.75 -34.84 -0.08
C VAL A 11 -48.33 -34.22 -1.41
N ARG A 12 -47.80 -32.99 -1.39
CA ARG A 12 -47.15 -32.37 -2.54
C ARG A 12 -45.83 -33.11 -2.83
N ILE A 13 -45.88 -34.14 -3.67
CA ILE A 13 -44.70 -34.76 -4.27
C ILE A 13 -44.19 -33.79 -5.37
N PRO A 14 -42.93 -33.41 -5.43
CA PRO A 14 -42.44 -32.60 -6.52
C PRO A 14 -42.58 -33.37 -7.84
N PHE A 15 -43.51 -32.91 -8.69
CA PHE A 15 -43.78 -33.52 -9.98
C PHE A 15 -42.50 -33.61 -10.81
N SER A 16 -42.13 -34.81 -11.24
CA SER A 16 -41.10 -34.99 -12.24
C SER A 16 -41.63 -34.51 -13.59
N ARG A 17 -40.74 -34.04 -14.49
CA ARG A 17 -41.11 -33.62 -15.86
C ARG A 17 -41.99 -34.65 -16.60
N ARG A 18 -41.83 -35.94 -16.30
CA ARG A 18 -42.64 -37.03 -16.89
C ARG A 18 -44.09 -36.99 -16.43
N VAL A 19 -44.37 -36.73 -15.18
CA VAL A 19 -45.77 -36.70 -14.64
C VAL A 19 -46.56 -35.55 -15.24
N LEU A 20 -45.90 -34.37 -15.45
CA LEU A 20 -46.53 -33.24 -16.10
C LEU A 20 -46.83 -33.50 -17.59
N GLN A 21 -45.95 -34.24 -18.27
CA GLN A 21 -46.13 -34.63 -19.65
C GLN A 21 -47.34 -35.55 -19.81
N ASP A 22 -47.49 -36.53 -18.92
CA ASP A 22 -48.62 -37.48 -18.93
C ASP A 22 -49.96 -36.82 -18.55
N GLU A 23 -49.94 -35.80 -17.67
CA GLU A 23 -51.15 -35.04 -17.28
C GLU A 23 -51.68 -34.18 -18.44
N VAL A 24 -50.83 -33.43 -19.12
CA VAL A 24 -51.21 -32.60 -20.29
C VAL A 24 -51.71 -33.45 -21.44
N ASP A 25 -51.08 -34.59 -21.71
CA ASP A 25 -51.50 -35.49 -22.76
C ASP A 25 -52.84 -36.15 -22.43
N THR A 26 -53.10 -36.47 -21.17
CA THR A 26 -54.39 -37.03 -20.70
C THR A 26 -55.51 -35.99 -20.80
N GLU A 27 -55.28 -34.75 -20.46
CA GLU A 27 -56.27 -33.66 -20.50
C GLU A 27 -56.65 -33.28 -21.93
N LEU A 28 -55.66 -33.21 -22.84
CA LEU A 28 -55.91 -32.98 -24.27
C LEU A 28 -56.70 -34.14 -24.90
N GLN A 29 -56.39 -35.40 -24.57
CA GLN A 29 -57.16 -36.55 -25.02
C GLN A 29 -58.57 -36.51 -24.50
N PHE A 30 -58.80 -36.19 -23.23
CA PHE A 30 -60.13 -36.08 -22.65
C PHE A 30 -61.02 -35.05 -23.36
N HIS A 31 -60.48 -33.85 -23.66
CA HIS A 31 -61.17 -32.81 -24.41
C HIS A 31 -61.46 -33.21 -25.86
N LEU A 32 -60.52 -33.91 -26.50
CA LEU A 32 -60.70 -34.42 -27.85
C LEU A 32 -61.83 -35.51 -27.89
N GLU A 33 -61.82 -36.49 -26.94
CA GLU A 33 -62.83 -37.52 -26.84
C GLU A 33 -64.22 -36.96 -26.52
N GLY A 34 -64.30 -35.98 -25.59
CA GLY A 34 -65.53 -35.29 -25.28
C GLY A 34 -66.14 -34.60 -26.52
N ARG A 35 -65.34 -34.01 -27.37
CA ARG A 35 -65.78 -33.39 -28.62
C ARG A 35 -66.22 -34.41 -29.67
N ILE A 36 -65.55 -35.54 -29.76
CA ILE A 36 -65.94 -36.66 -30.64
C ILE A 36 -67.32 -37.20 -30.23
N GLU A 37 -67.54 -37.43 -28.93
CA GLU A 37 -68.86 -37.93 -28.40
C GLU A 37 -69.98 -36.92 -28.67
N GLU A 38 -69.76 -35.64 -28.54
CA GLU A 38 -70.69 -34.59 -28.85
C GLU A 38 -71.13 -34.61 -30.34
N LEU A 39 -70.14 -34.74 -31.25
CA LEU A 39 -70.40 -34.82 -32.69
C LEU A 39 -71.10 -36.11 -33.08
N VAL A 40 -70.79 -37.22 -32.44
CA VAL A 40 -71.48 -38.49 -32.64
C VAL A 40 -72.94 -38.38 -32.14
N ALA A 41 -73.24 -37.74 -31.01
CA ALA A 41 -74.61 -37.50 -30.52
C ALA A 41 -75.41 -36.60 -31.46
N LEU A 42 -74.77 -35.75 -32.27
CA LEU A 42 -75.40 -34.96 -33.33
C LEU A 42 -75.62 -35.71 -34.64
N GLY A 43 -75.35 -37.02 -34.67
CA GLY A 43 -75.64 -37.91 -35.82
C GLY A 43 -74.49 -38.13 -36.81
N MET A 44 -73.28 -37.72 -36.54
CA MET A 44 -72.10 -38.01 -37.35
C MET A 44 -71.63 -39.45 -37.13
N SER A 45 -71.02 -40.05 -38.18
CA SER A 45 -70.29 -41.31 -37.98
C SER A 45 -69.04 -41.09 -37.10
N ARG A 46 -68.63 -42.09 -36.31
CA ARG A 46 -67.49 -41.92 -35.41
C ARG A 46 -66.14 -41.57 -36.13
N GLU A 47 -66.05 -42.04 -37.41
CA GLU A 47 -64.90 -41.70 -38.24
C GLU A 47 -64.94 -40.22 -38.67
N ASP A 48 -66.02 -39.70 -39.16
CA ASP A 48 -66.21 -38.34 -39.57
C ASP A 48 -66.14 -37.36 -38.34
N ALA A 49 -66.74 -37.75 -37.22
CA ALA A 49 -66.65 -36.98 -35.96
C ALA A 49 -65.20 -36.85 -35.48
N THR A 50 -64.43 -37.93 -35.64
CA THR A 50 -62.95 -37.88 -35.24
C THR A 50 -62.14 -36.99 -36.19
N ALA A 51 -62.41 -37.04 -37.51
CA ALA A 51 -61.79 -36.17 -38.48
C ALA A 51 -62.12 -34.68 -38.28
N GLU A 52 -63.39 -34.42 -38.03
CA GLU A 52 -63.87 -33.05 -37.79
C GLU A 52 -63.39 -32.48 -36.45
N ALA A 53 -63.36 -33.27 -35.39
CA ALA A 53 -62.88 -32.89 -34.08
C ALA A 53 -61.35 -32.53 -34.18
N ARG A 54 -60.57 -33.33 -34.89
CA ARG A 54 -59.16 -33.05 -35.12
C ARG A 54 -58.93 -31.81 -36.00
N ARG A 55 -59.78 -31.60 -37.03
CA ARG A 55 -59.70 -30.43 -37.89
C ARG A 55 -60.02 -29.15 -37.14
N ARG A 56 -61.02 -29.16 -36.25
CA ARG A 56 -61.42 -27.99 -35.42
C ARG A 56 -60.45 -27.75 -34.25
N PHE A 57 -59.81 -28.78 -33.74
CA PHE A 57 -58.82 -28.66 -32.64
C PHE A 57 -57.50 -28.07 -33.14
N GLY A 58 -57.23 -28.14 -34.45
CA GLY A 58 -56.03 -27.62 -35.06
C GLY A 58 -54.80 -28.48 -34.79
N ASP A 59 -53.59 -27.86 -34.83
CA ASP A 59 -52.32 -28.59 -34.61
C ASP A 59 -52.14 -28.89 -33.10
N LEU A 60 -52.43 -30.15 -32.76
CA LEU A 60 -52.27 -30.67 -31.40
C LEU A 60 -50.86 -30.52 -30.83
N ASP A 61 -49.83 -30.59 -31.70
CA ASP A 61 -48.47 -30.50 -31.30
C ASP A 61 -48.04 -29.03 -30.95
N THR A 62 -48.70 -28.07 -31.57
CA THR A 62 -48.52 -26.65 -31.24
C THR A 62 -49.21 -26.34 -29.91
N HIS A 63 -50.43 -26.77 -29.71
CA HIS A 63 -51.14 -26.59 -28.40
C HIS A 63 -50.44 -27.31 -27.25
N ARG A 64 -49.89 -28.50 -27.48
CA ARG A 64 -49.04 -29.19 -26.49
C ARG A 64 -47.84 -28.38 -26.12
N ARG A 65 -47.17 -27.75 -27.08
CA ARG A 65 -46.00 -26.91 -26.81
C ARG A 65 -46.33 -25.64 -26.04
N GLU A 66 -47.46 -24.99 -26.37
CA GLU A 66 -47.91 -23.79 -25.67
C GLU A 66 -48.31 -24.07 -24.23
N VAL A 67 -49.15 -25.10 -23.97
CA VAL A 67 -49.56 -25.47 -22.62
C VAL A 67 -48.32 -25.88 -21.78
N ARG A 68 -47.39 -26.63 -22.34
CA ARG A 68 -46.14 -27.01 -21.65
C ARG A 68 -45.29 -25.80 -21.34
N ALA A 69 -45.18 -24.79 -22.22
CA ALA A 69 -44.43 -23.57 -21.98
C ALA A 69 -44.99 -22.75 -20.83
N ILE A 70 -46.34 -22.62 -20.77
CA ILE A 70 -47.08 -21.93 -19.69
C ILE A 70 -46.86 -22.63 -18.35
N ASP A 71 -46.98 -23.96 -18.33
CA ASP A 71 -46.80 -24.76 -17.12
C ASP A 71 -45.32 -24.73 -16.63
N GLU A 72 -44.36 -24.79 -17.53
CA GLU A 72 -42.96 -24.64 -17.14
C GLU A 72 -42.65 -23.25 -16.57
N GLU A 73 -43.27 -22.20 -17.10
CA GLU A 73 -43.10 -20.82 -16.59
C GLU A 73 -43.77 -20.65 -15.23
N MET A 74 -45.00 -21.17 -15.04
CA MET A 74 -45.67 -21.19 -13.75
C MET A 74 -44.91 -21.98 -12.70
N LEU A 75 -44.35 -23.14 -13.06
CA LEU A 75 -43.50 -23.93 -12.16
C LEU A 75 -42.20 -23.20 -11.78
N ARG A 76 -41.61 -22.46 -12.73
CA ARG A 76 -40.42 -21.62 -12.44
C ARG A 76 -40.77 -20.47 -11.48
N MET A 77 -41.89 -19.80 -11.68
CA MET A 77 -42.38 -18.75 -10.78
C MET A 77 -42.76 -19.30 -9.40
N GLN A 78 -43.48 -20.42 -9.33
CA GLN A 78 -43.82 -21.07 -8.07
C GLN A 78 -42.56 -21.54 -7.31
N ARG A 79 -41.57 -22.11 -8.00
CA ARG A 79 -40.29 -22.49 -7.37
C ARG A 79 -39.56 -21.29 -6.80
N ARG A 80 -39.59 -20.13 -7.47
CA ARG A 80 -38.94 -18.88 -6.98
C ARG A 80 -39.66 -18.33 -5.76
N THR A 81 -41.00 -18.31 -5.76
CA THR A 81 -41.81 -17.87 -4.60
C THR A 81 -41.68 -18.83 -3.43
N ASP A 82 -41.79 -20.16 -3.68
CA ASP A 82 -41.61 -21.19 -2.65
C ASP A 82 -40.17 -21.16 -2.04
N LEU A 83 -39.14 -20.88 -2.85
CA LEU A 83 -37.78 -20.69 -2.37
C LEU A 83 -37.68 -19.42 -1.51
N ALA A 84 -38.21 -18.29 -1.96
CA ALA A 84 -38.22 -17.04 -1.20
C ALA A 84 -38.95 -17.16 0.13
N ASP A 85 -40.12 -17.79 0.13
CA ASP A 85 -40.92 -18.03 1.32
C ASP A 85 -40.23 -19.01 2.29
N THR A 86 -39.57 -20.02 1.74
CA THR A 86 -38.79 -20.98 2.55
C THR A 86 -37.60 -20.31 3.16
N LEU A 87 -36.81 -19.52 2.37
CA LEU A 87 -35.69 -18.74 2.86
C LEU A 87 -36.12 -17.73 3.93
N GLY A 88 -37.22 -17.01 3.73
CA GLY A 88 -37.76 -16.06 4.70
C GLY A 88 -38.17 -16.72 6.02
N ARG A 89 -38.79 -17.88 5.96
CA ARG A 89 -39.19 -18.68 7.14
C ARG A 89 -37.97 -19.21 7.88
N GLU A 90 -37.01 -19.79 7.16
CA GLU A 90 -35.78 -20.32 7.76
C GLU A 90 -34.94 -19.22 8.40
N LEU A 91 -34.80 -18.06 7.73
CA LEU A 91 -34.08 -16.89 8.29
C LEU A 91 -34.78 -16.40 9.58
N LYS A 92 -36.12 -16.30 9.60
CA LYS A 92 -36.87 -15.91 10.79
C LYS A 92 -36.72 -16.93 11.93
N HIS A 93 -36.68 -18.20 11.61
CA HIS A 93 -36.39 -19.27 12.57
C HIS A 93 -34.95 -19.20 13.08
N ALA A 94 -33.99 -19.01 12.21
CA ALA A 94 -32.56 -18.83 12.56
C ALA A 94 -32.36 -17.64 13.52
N LEU A 95 -32.94 -16.48 13.19
CA LEU A 95 -32.85 -15.28 14.04
C LEU A 95 -33.47 -15.49 15.42
N ARG A 96 -34.66 -16.15 15.49
CA ARG A 96 -35.29 -16.46 16.78
C ARG A 96 -34.48 -17.46 17.59
N SER A 97 -33.89 -18.46 16.94
CA SER A 97 -32.99 -19.44 17.57
C SER A 97 -31.76 -18.79 18.16
N LEU A 98 -31.14 -17.87 17.42
CA LEU A 98 -30.00 -17.09 17.87
C LEU A 98 -30.36 -16.14 19.02
N ALA A 99 -31.54 -15.47 18.95
CA ALA A 99 -32.02 -14.57 19.99
C ALA A 99 -32.31 -15.30 21.30
N ARG A 100 -32.75 -16.56 21.27
CA ARG A 100 -32.96 -17.40 22.49
C ARG A 100 -31.63 -17.82 23.14
N ALA A 101 -30.58 -18.02 22.38
CA ALA A 101 -29.26 -18.43 22.87
C ALA A 101 -28.29 -17.23 22.96
N ARG A 102 -28.64 -16.22 23.74
CA ARG A 102 -27.96 -14.90 23.78
C ARG A 102 -26.46 -15.00 24.06
N SER A 103 -26.03 -15.77 25.04
CA SER A 103 -24.61 -15.91 25.40
C SER A 103 -23.78 -16.56 24.30
N PHE A 104 -24.31 -17.63 23.68
CA PHE A 104 -23.67 -18.26 22.53
C PHE A 104 -23.54 -17.29 21.36
N THR A 105 -24.66 -16.61 21.01
CA THR A 105 -24.71 -15.70 19.86
C THR A 105 -23.76 -14.52 20.07
N ALA A 106 -23.77 -13.90 21.25
CA ALA A 106 -22.87 -12.80 21.55
C ALA A 106 -21.39 -13.21 21.47
N MET A 107 -21.03 -14.34 22.08
CA MET A 107 -19.64 -14.83 22.05
C MET A 107 -19.19 -15.18 20.62
N ALA A 108 -20.03 -15.86 19.85
CA ALA A 108 -19.73 -16.22 18.47
C ALA A 108 -19.63 -14.98 17.57
N LEU A 109 -20.58 -14.02 17.70
CA LEU A 109 -20.55 -12.76 16.97
C LEU A 109 -19.29 -11.95 17.27
N VAL A 110 -18.96 -11.74 18.55
CA VAL A 110 -17.77 -10.96 18.94
C VAL A 110 -16.49 -11.63 18.44
N THR A 111 -16.38 -12.97 18.62
CA THR A 111 -15.19 -13.72 18.18
C THR A 111 -14.99 -13.65 16.67
N LEU A 112 -16.04 -13.85 15.88
CA LEU A 112 -15.98 -13.76 14.42
C LEU A 112 -15.77 -12.32 13.95
N ALA A 113 -16.50 -11.35 14.53
CA ALA A 113 -16.38 -9.95 14.17
C ALA A 113 -14.95 -9.43 14.43
N LEU A 114 -14.33 -9.79 15.53
CA LEU A 114 -12.93 -9.44 15.83
C LEU A 114 -11.97 -10.09 14.83
N GLY A 115 -12.11 -11.40 14.57
CA GLY A 115 -11.22 -12.11 13.64
C GLY A 115 -11.34 -11.60 12.21
N ILE A 116 -12.58 -11.50 11.68
CA ILE A 116 -12.83 -11.00 10.33
C ILE A 116 -12.49 -9.52 10.24
N GLY A 117 -12.82 -8.71 11.26
CA GLY A 117 -12.55 -7.27 11.29
C GLY A 117 -11.06 -6.95 11.26
N ALA A 118 -10.26 -7.64 12.06
CA ALA A 118 -8.80 -7.51 12.03
C ALA A 118 -8.23 -7.92 10.67
N ALA A 119 -8.68 -9.06 10.12
CA ALA A 119 -8.25 -9.52 8.80
C ALA A 119 -8.64 -8.53 7.70
N THR A 120 -9.87 -7.96 7.77
CA THR A 120 -10.33 -6.93 6.82
C THR A 120 -9.51 -5.64 6.92
N ALA A 121 -9.18 -5.17 8.12
CA ALA A 121 -8.37 -3.98 8.30
C ALA A 121 -6.99 -4.13 7.66
N ILE A 122 -6.31 -5.25 7.94
CA ILE A 122 -4.98 -5.51 7.35
C ILE A 122 -5.07 -5.77 5.85
N PHE A 123 -6.11 -6.48 5.37
CA PHE A 123 -6.35 -6.64 3.93
C PHE A 123 -6.56 -5.30 3.24
N THR A 124 -7.29 -4.35 3.86
CA THR A 124 -7.51 -3.01 3.30
C THR A 124 -6.20 -2.26 3.10
N ILE A 125 -5.28 -2.35 4.06
CA ILE A 125 -3.95 -1.76 3.94
C ILE A 125 -3.14 -2.47 2.86
N LEU A 126 -3.14 -3.79 2.86
CA LEU A 126 -2.45 -4.61 1.85
C LEU A 126 -2.97 -4.30 0.44
N ASP A 127 -4.29 -4.18 0.29
CA ASP A 127 -4.93 -3.82 -0.98
C ASP A 127 -4.49 -2.42 -1.45
N ALA A 128 -4.60 -1.41 -0.59
CA ALA A 128 -4.27 -0.03 -0.93
C ALA A 128 -2.78 0.15 -1.26
N VAL A 129 -1.89 -0.45 -0.44
CA VAL A 129 -0.44 -0.24 -0.56
C VAL A 129 0.19 -1.17 -1.59
N VAL A 130 -0.16 -2.48 -1.58
CA VAL A 130 0.55 -3.50 -2.36
C VAL A 130 -0.22 -3.97 -3.59
N LEU A 131 -1.55 -4.19 -3.49
CA LEU A 131 -2.31 -4.84 -4.58
C LEU A 131 -2.86 -3.85 -5.59
N ARG A 132 -3.31 -2.68 -5.13
CA ARG A 132 -3.92 -1.67 -6.00
C ARG A 132 -2.89 -1.09 -6.97
N PRO A 133 -3.19 -1.02 -8.27
CA PRO A 133 -2.30 -0.39 -9.24
C PRO A 133 -2.05 1.07 -8.89
N LEU A 134 -0.93 1.62 -9.36
CA LEU A 134 -0.62 3.04 -9.23
C LEU A 134 -1.65 3.88 -10.02
N PRO A 135 -1.97 5.12 -9.58
CA PRO A 135 -3.01 5.96 -10.19
C PRO A 135 -2.57 6.61 -11.52
N TYR A 136 -1.73 5.92 -12.29
CA TYR A 136 -1.26 6.38 -13.60
C TYR A 136 -1.82 5.54 -14.73
N PRO A 137 -2.09 6.13 -15.90
CA PRO A 137 -2.49 5.38 -17.09
C PRO A 137 -1.45 4.30 -17.41
N GLN A 138 -1.89 3.03 -17.55
CA GLN A 138 -1.00 1.88 -17.81
C GLN A 138 0.19 1.83 -16.85
N GLY A 139 -0.08 1.96 -15.55
CA GLY A 139 0.94 2.02 -14.49
C GLY A 139 1.85 0.80 -14.40
N ASP A 140 1.42 -0.35 -14.90
CA ASP A 140 2.18 -1.59 -15.05
C ASP A 140 3.38 -1.47 -16.01
N ARG A 141 3.36 -0.49 -16.93
CA ARG A 141 4.46 -0.17 -17.84
C ARG A 141 5.48 0.80 -17.26
N LEU A 142 5.21 1.35 -16.07
CA LEU A 142 6.12 2.30 -15.42
C LEU A 142 7.20 1.58 -14.63
N VAL A 143 8.44 2.02 -14.84
CA VAL A 143 9.62 1.49 -14.15
C VAL A 143 10.42 2.61 -13.49
N ALA A 144 10.96 2.33 -12.31
CA ALA A 144 11.95 3.17 -11.65
C ALA A 144 13.34 2.71 -12.05
N LEU A 145 14.23 3.67 -12.31
CA LEU A 145 15.62 3.42 -12.64
C LEU A 145 16.53 3.98 -11.55
N SER A 146 17.52 3.20 -11.16
CA SER A 146 18.55 3.60 -10.18
C SER A 146 19.90 2.99 -10.57
N SER A 147 20.98 3.53 -10.00
CA SER A 147 22.34 3.08 -10.27
C SER A 147 22.97 2.47 -9.00
N PRO A 148 22.88 1.14 -8.79
CA PRO A 148 23.58 0.46 -7.71
C PRO A 148 25.08 0.61 -7.81
N VAL A 149 25.72 0.90 -6.68
CA VAL A 149 27.18 1.05 -6.53
C VAL A 149 27.64 0.32 -5.26
N PRO A 150 27.57 -1.01 -5.22
CA PRO A 150 27.82 -1.80 -4.01
C PRO A 150 29.22 -1.63 -3.42
N GLY A 151 30.18 -1.15 -4.21
CA GLY A 151 31.51 -0.80 -3.73
C GLY A 151 31.53 0.44 -2.82
N ILE A 152 30.47 1.25 -2.82
CA ILE A 152 30.35 2.43 -1.96
C ILE A 152 29.34 2.13 -0.84
N LYS A 153 29.84 1.72 0.32
CA LYS A 153 28.98 1.29 1.44
C LYS A 153 28.13 2.43 2.03
N ALA A 154 28.60 3.67 1.94
CA ALA A 154 27.92 4.84 2.49
C ALA A 154 26.63 5.19 1.74
N ALA A 155 26.62 4.96 0.40
CA ALA A 155 25.46 5.19 -0.46
C ALA A 155 25.48 4.15 -1.58
N PRO A 156 24.96 2.93 -1.32
CA PRO A 156 25.08 1.79 -2.24
C PRO A 156 24.17 1.88 -3.47
N VAL A 157 23.27 2.86 -3.51
CA VAL A 157 22.36 3.11 -4.64
C VAL A 157 22.34 4.59 -4.94
N TRP A 158 22.60 4.94 -6.19
CA TRP A 158 22.53 6.31 -6.67
C TRP A 158 21.30 6.49 -7.57
N GLY A 159 20.87 7.76 -7.72
CA GLY A 159 19.93 8.14 -8.76
C GLY A 159 20.58 8.14 -10.15
N LEU A 160 19.86 8.62 -11.15
CA LEU A 160 20.41 8.84 -12.48
C LEU A 160 21.10 10.22 -12.58
N ALA A 161 22.05 10.31 -13.50
CA ALA A 161 22.60 11.58 -13.96
C ALA A 161 21.89 12.07 -15.23
N ARG A 162 21.94 13.38 -15.52
CA ARG A 162 21.25 13.97 -16.69
C ARG A 162 21.70 13.35 -18.02
N HIS A 163 23.00 13.16 -18.20
CA HIS A 163 23.56 12.59 -19.44
C HIS A 163 23.13 11.12 -19.65
N GLU A 164 22.91 10.35 -18.58
CA GLU A 164 22.38 8.99 -18.65
C GLU A 164 20.94 9.00 -19.16
N MET A 165 20.11 9.94 -18.67
CA MET A 165 18.74 10.10 -19.18
C MET A 165 18.74 10.31 -20.70
N PHE A 166 19.56 11.24 -21.21
CA PHE A 166 19.62 11.50 -22.65
C PHE A 166 20.13 10.29 -23.44
N TYR A 167 21.13 9.61 -22.91
CA TYR A 167 21.69 8.42 -23.54
C TYR A 167 20.66 7.31 -23.63
N PHE A 168 19.98 6.96 -22.54
CA PHE A 168 18.94 5.95 -22.51
C PHE A 168 17.75 6.32 -23.39
N LYS A 169 17.27 7.56 -23.35
CA LYS A 169 16.18 8.03 -24.24
C LYS A 169 16.50 7.84 -25.72
N ARG A 170 17.74 8.07 -26.12
CA ARG A 170 18.16 7.98 -27.54
C ARG A 170 18.46 6.56 -27.98
N THR A 171 18.96 5.72 -27.07
CA THR A 171 19.58 4.44 -27.44
C THR A 171 18.73 3.23 -27.06
N SER A 172 17.85 3.35 -26.05
CA SER A 172 17.01 2.22 -25.63
C SER A 172 15.89 1.94 -26.62
N HIS A 173 15.69 0.64 -26.87
CA HIS A 173 14.59 0.10 -27.66
C HIS A 173 13.46 -0.41 -26.78
N THR A 174 13.69 -0.58 -25.47
CA THR A 174 12.69 -1.09 -24.53
C THR A 174 11.90 0.04 -23.85
N LEU A 175 12.48 1.25 -23.74
CA LEU A 175 11.80 2.42 -23.20
C LEU A 175 11.07 3.19 -24.33
N GLU A 176 9.85 3.61 -24.04
CA GLU A 176 9.09 4.55 -24.86
C GLU A 176 9.53 6.00 -24.57
N ASP A 177 9.66 6.34 -23.29
CA ASP A 177 10.20 7.61 -22.81
C ASP A 177 10.75 7.46 -21.37
N LEU A 178 11.53 8.45 -20.94
CA LEU A 178 12.18 8.52 -19.64
C LEU A 178 12.14 9.95 -19.11
N GLY A 179 11.74 10.11 -17.86
CA GLY A 179 11.78 11.39 -17.13
C GLY A 179 12.60 11.27 -15.86
N ILE A 180 13.22 12.38 -15.48
CA ILE A 180 13.94 12.51 -14.20
C ILE A 180 13.38 13.65 -13.38
N TYR A 181 13.49 13.53 -12.06
CA TYR A 181 13.06 14.55 -11.11
C TYR A 181 13.90 14.54 -9.85
N ARG A 182 13.84 15.62 -9.11
CA ARG A 182 14.30 15.70 -7.71
C ARG A 182 13.32 16.55 -6.92
N THR A 183 13.17 16.27 -5.65
CA THR A 183 12.28 17.00 -4.76
C THR A 183 13.07 17.81 -3.74
N GLU A 184 12.55 18.98 -3.43
CA GLU A 184 13.11 19.91 -2.47
C GLU A 184 11.96 20.60 -1.72
N VAL A 185 12.30 21.41 -0.74
CA VAL A 185 11.34 22.28 -0.07
C VAL A 185 11.67 23.70 -0.42
N GLY A 186 10.75 24.40 -1.06
CA GLY A 186 10.89 25.82 -1.39
C GLY A 186 10.05 26.71 -0.45
N THR A 187 10.31 28.01 -0.52
CA THR A 187 9.54 29.03 0.23
C THR A 187 8.74 29.86 -0.75
N LEU A 188 7.42 29.76 -0.67
CA LEU A 188 6.50 30.60 -1.41
C LEU A 188 6.22 31.84 -0.58
N THR A 189 6.72 33.00 -1.02
CA THR A 189 6.54 34.27 -0.35
C THR A 189 5.21 34.93 -0.74
N GLY A 190 4.68 35.82 0.09
CA GLY A 190 3.45 36.56 -0.19
C GLY A 190 3.80 37.89 -0.87
N ASP A 191 3.16 38.19 -2.00
CA ASP A 191 3.42 39.42 -2.78
C ASP A 191 2.73 40.67 -2.21
N ASP A 192 1.73 40.52 -1.35
CA ASP A 192 0.78 41.59 -1.00
C ASP A 192 0.54 41.76 0.51
N GLY A 193 1.37 41.14 1.34
CA GLY A 193 1.18 41.19 2.80
C GLY A 193 -0.03 40.43 3.33
N ALA A 194 -0.87 39.87 2.47
CA ALA A 194 -2.05 39.10 2.83
C ALA A 194 -1.71 37.63 3.17
N HIS A 195 -0.63 37.09 2.62
CA HIS A 195 -0.21 35.72 2.86
C HIS A 195 1.18 35.67 3.50
N GLN A 196 1.31 34.92 4.58
CA GLN A 196 2.63 34.64 5.16
C GLN A 196 3.47 33.74 4.26
N ALA A 197 4.80 33.83 4.40
CA ALA A 197 5.70 32.90 3.72
C ALA A 197 5.39 31.45 4.14
N GLU A 198 5.23 30.56 3.17
CA GLU A 198 4.87 29.15 3.38
C GLU A 198 5.94 28.26 2.77
N ARG A 199 6.34 27.23 3.53
CA ARG A 199 7.20 26.16 3.00
C ARG A 199 6.33 25.19 2.21
N VAL A 200 6.71 24.95 0.96
CA VAL A 200 5.97 24.09 0.04
C VAL A 200 6.88 23.03 -0.56
N PRO A 201 6.41 21.77 -0.69
CA PRO A 201 7.13 20.74 -1.43
C PRO A 201 7.22 21.11 -2.90
N VAL A 202 8.43 21.05 -3.46
CA VAL A 202 8.75 21.44 -4.83
C VAL A 202 9.39 20.27 -5.56
N ALA A 203 8.97 19.98 -6.78
CA ALA A 203 9.63 19.03 -7.66
C ALA A 203 10.25 19.74 -8.86
N TYR A 204 11.54 19.55 -9.06
CA TYR A 204 12.22 19.91 -10.31
C TYR A 204 12.16 18.72 -11.26
N VAL A 205 11.54 18.91 -12.43
CA VAL A 205 11.20 17.80 -13.34
C VAL A 205 11.66 18.06 -14.78
N SER A 206 12.07 17.02 -15.47
CA SER A 206 12.17 17.05 -16.91
C SER A 206 10.78 17.11 -17.55
N ALA A 207 10.59 17.88 -18.63
CA ALA A 207 9.30 17.99 -19.31
C ALA A 207 8.75 16.63 -19.77
N SER A 208 9.62 15.68 -20.10
CA SER A 208 9.22 14.32 -20.49
C SER A 208 8.50 13.56 -19.39
N LEU A 209 8.71 13.91 -18.11
CA LEU A 209 8.10 13.18 -16.98
C LEU A 209 6.57 13.19 -17.03
N PHE A 210 5.96 14.29 -17.49
CA PHE A 210 4.50 14.39 -17.60
C PHE A 210 3.95 13.40 -18.63
N GLY A 211 4.61 13.25 -19.78
CA GLY A 211 4.26 12.23 -20.78
C GLY A 211 4.46 10.82 -20.26
N VAL A 212 5.57 10.56 -19.56
CA VAL A 212 5.84 9.28 -18.93
C VAL A 212 4.75 8.91 -17.92
N LEU A 213 4.28 9.85 -17.09
CA LEU A 213 3.23 9.62 -16.11
C LEU A 213 1.80 9.70 -16.70
N GLY A 214 1.67 10.23 -17.94
CA GLY A 214 0.36 10.43 -18.57
C GLY A 214 -0.45 11.54 -17.92
N ILE A 215 0.22 12.56 -17.37
CA ILE A 215 -0.41 13.70 -16.72
C ILE A 215 -0.85 14.71 -17.78
N VAL A 216 -2.11 15.14 -17.70
CA VAL A 216 -2.68 16.21 -18.53
C VAL A 216 -3.02 17.39 -17.62
N PRO A 217 -2.74 18.64 -18.00
CA PRO A 217 -3.02 19.79 -17.16
C PRO A 217 -4.54 20.01 -17.04
N GLU A 218 -4.99 20.46 -15.87
CA GLU A 218 -6.38 20.88 -15.66
C GLU A 218 -6.62 22.25 -16.26
N ARG A 219 -5.60 23.13 -16.18
CA ARG A 219 -5.62 24.48 -16.77
C ARG A 219 -4.24 24.84 -17.29
N GLY A 220 -4.20 25.69 -18.31
CA GLY A 220 -2.96 26.15 -18.91
C GLY A 220 -2.23 25.09 -19.72
N ARG A 221 -0.90 25.05 -19.61
CA ARG A 221 -0.02 24.09 -20.31
C ARG A 221 0.94 23.37 -19.36
N LEU A 222 1.44 22.23 -19.78
CA LEU A 222 2.56 21.56 -19.14
C LEU A 222 3.89 22.27 -19.45
N LEU A 223 4.95 21.89 -18.73
CA LEU A 223 6.32 22.27 -19.08
C LEU A 223 6.70 21.61 -20.41
N ASN A 224 7.41 22.34 -21.23
CA ASN A 224 7.97 21.86 -22.50
C ASN A 224 9.50 21.75 -22.43
N ALA A 225 10.13 21.30 -23.51
CA ALA A 225 11.57 21.13 -23.57
C ALA A 225 12.33 22.46 -23.43
N ASP A 226 11.76 23.56 -23.94
CA ASP A 226 12.38 24.88 -23.90
C ASP A 226 12.42 25.44 -22.47
N ASP A 227 11.39 25.16 -21.67
CA ASP A 227 11.36 25.52 -20.25
C ASP A 227 12.50 24.84 -19.45
N ASN A 228 13.02 23.71 -19.93
CA ASN A 228 14.15 22.99 -19.33
C ASN A 228 15.52 23.47 -19.81
N ILE A 229 15.61 24.39 -20.77
CA ILE A 229 16.85 24.99 -21.26
C ILE A 229 16.96 26.39 -20.67
N ARG A 230 17.81 26.57 -19.68
CA ARG A 230 17.95 27.86 -18.99
C ARG A 230 19.14 28.64 -19.49
N ALA A 231 18.92 29.91 -19.78
CA ALA A 231 20.01 30.86 -20.06
C ALA A 231 20.72 31.35 -18.79
N GLN A 232 20.01 31.31 -17.65
CA GLN A 232 20.48 31.67 -16.30
C GLN A 232 19.88 30.69 -15.27
N ASP A 233 20.47 30.63 -14.09
CA ASP A 233 20.02 29.74 -12.98
C ASP A 233 18.65 30.11 -12.39
N THR A 234 17.80 30.88 -13.07
CA THR A 234 16.48 31.31 -12.63
C THR A 234 15.40 30.42 -13.19
N VAL A 235 14.37 30.15 -12.39
CA VAL A 235 13.16 29.42 -12.82
C VAL A 235 12.13 30.45 -13.25
N ASP A 236 11.73 30.41 -14.51
CA ASP A 236 10.81 31.41 -15.06
C ASP A 236 9.34 30.96 -15.04
N VAL A 237 9.09 29.63 -14.94
CA VAL A 237 7.76 29.05 -14.99
C VAL A 237 7.57 27.98 -13.93
N ALA A 238 6.32 27.85 -13.44
CA ALA A 238 5.91 26.80 -12.50
C ALA A 238 4.55 26.22 -12.87
N LEU A 239 4.30 24.97 -12.48
CA LEU A 239 2.96 24.41 -12.44
C LEU A 239 2.54 24.28 -10.98
N LEU A 240 1.28 24.58 -10.71
CA LEU A 240 0.67 24.40 -9.40
C LEU A 240 0.00 23.03 -9.30
N SER A 241 0.08 22.37 -8.15
CA SER A 241 -0.84 21.28 -7.87
C SER A 241 -2.25 21.82 -7.65
N HIS A 242 -3.26 20.98 -7.85
CA HIS A 242 -4.64 21.36 -7.53
C HIS A 242 -4.80 21.80 -6.07
N GLY A 243 -4.07 21.12 -5.15
CA GLY A 243 -4.16 21.40 -3.71
C GLY A 243 -3.69 22.79 -3.32
N ILE A 244 -2.56 23.28 -3.84
CA ILE A 244 -2.08 24.62 -3.54
C ILE A 244 -2.89 25.69 -4.26
N TRP A 245 -3.37 25.40 -5.47
CA TRP A 245 -4.26 26.29 -6.21
C TRP A 245 -5.57 26.53 -5.43
N GLU A 246 -6.17 25.48 -4.84
CA GLU A 246 -7.36 25.60 -4.01
C GLU A 246 -7.05 26.30 -2.67
N ARG A 247 -6.04 25.82 -1.93
CA ARG A 247 -5.73 26.25 -0.57
C ARG A 247 -5.23 27.71 -0.49
N ARG A 248 -4.31 28.08 -1.37
CA ARG A 248 -3.63 29.39 -1.33
C ARG A 248 -4.18 30.41 -2.30
N PHE A 249 -4.62 29.96 -3.47
CA PHE A 249 -5.08 30.86 -4.53
C PHE A 249 -6.60 30.83 -4.73
N GLY A 250 -7.37 30.19 -3.83
CA GLY A 250 -8.84 30.20 -3.82
C GLY A 250 -9.46 29.64 -5.09
N SER A 251 -8.77 28.75 -5.80
CA SER A 251 -9.22 28.21 -7.10
C SER A 251 -9.44 29.30 -8.16
N ASP A 252 -8.67 30.40 -8.11
CA ASP A 252 -8.78 31.50 -9.08
C ASP A 252 -8.53 31.00 -10.53
N PRO A 253 -9.52 31.06 -11.39
CA PRO A 253 -9.36 30.60 -12.79
C PRO A 253 -8.37 31.44 -13.61
N ALA A 254 -8.06 32.67 -13.19
CA ALA A 254 -7.14 33.57 -13.84
C ALA A 254 -5.69 33.45 -13.31
N ILE A 255 -5.37 32.39 -12.55
CA ILE A 255 -4.03 32.17 -11.99
C ILE A 255 -2.96 31.90 -13.05
N VAL A 256 -3.33 31.30 -14.20
CA VAL A 256 -2.41 31.02 -15.30
C VAL A 256 -1.93 32.35 -15.92
N GLY A 257 -0.62 32.49 -16.02
CA GLY A 257 0.04 33.74 -16.47
C GLY A 257 0.36 34.73 -15.35
N LYS A 258 -0.16 34.53 -14.13
CA LYS A 258 0.23 35.36 -12.98
C LYS A 258 1.62 35.01 -12.49
N ARG A 259 2.30 35.97 -11.89
CA ARG A 259 3.60 35.78 -11.22
C ARG A 259 3.38 35.49 -9.74
N ILE A 260 4.12 34.53 -9.25
CA ILE A 260 4.22 34.19 -7.82
C ILE A 260 5.68 34.35 -7.39
N ASP A 261 5.93 34.68 -6.14
CA ASP A 261 7.29 34.78 -5.63
C ASP A 261 7.71 33.45 -4.98
N LEU A 262 8.67 32.78 -5.58
CA LEU A 262 9.27 31.57 -5.07
C LEU A 262 10.76 31.83 -4.75
N GLU A 263 11.15 31.64 -3.50
CA GLU A 263 12.53 31.85 -3.04
C GLU A 263 13.04 33.28 -3.26
N GLY A 264 12.17 34.28 -3.39
CA GLY A 264 12.53 35.66 -3.71
C GLY A 264 12.74 35.91 -5.20
N PHE A 265 12.31 34.99 -6.06
CA PHE A 265 12.31 35.14 -7.52
C PHE A 265 10.90 35.08 -8.07
N PRO A 266 10.54 35.98 -8.99
CA PRO A 266 9.24 35.95 -9.63
C PRO A 266 9.18 34.78 -10.64
N VAL A 267 8.17 33.91 -10.47
CA VAL A 267 7.94 32.74 -11.32
C VAL A 267 6.54 32.83 -11.89
N THR A 268 6.38 32.60 -13.21
CA THR A 268 5.08 32.66 -13.89
C THR A 268 4.35 31.31 -13.81
N VAL A 269 3.11 31.30 -13.40
CA VAL A 269 2.27 30.08 -13.40
C VAL A 269 1.91 29.69 -14.82
N ALA A 270 2.44 28.59 -15.33
CA ALA A 270 2.16 28.06 -16.67
C ALA A 270 0.89 27.22 -16.72
N GLY A 271 0.53 26.59 -15.62
CA GLY A 271 -0.68 25.76 -15.55
C GLY A 271 -0.96 25.20 -14.16
N VAL A 272 -2.10 24.54 -14.06
CA VAL A 272 -2.55 23.83 -12.86
C VAL A 272 -2.70 22.34 -13.20
N LEU A 273 -2.14 21.48 -12.37
CA LEU A 273 -2.23 20.04 -12.51
C LEU A 273 -3.47 19.48 -11.81
N PRO A 274 -4.05 18.37 -12.29
CA PRO A 274 -5.21 17.74 -11.68
C PRO A 274 -4.86 17.13 -10.32
N ARG A 275 -5.87 16.85 -9.49
CA ARG A 275 -5.72 16.20 -8.16
C ARG A 275 -4.96 14.88 -8.21
N THR A 276 -5.01 14.20 -9.34
CA THR A 276 -4.32 12.90 -9.56
C THR A 276 -2.84 13.05 -9.89
N ALA A 277 -2.37 14.25 -10.21
CA ALA A 277 -0.97 14.50 -10.52
C ALA A 277 -0.15 14.56 -9.23
N GLN A 278 0.49 13.46 -8.90
CA GLN A 278 1.38 13.33 -7.74
C GLN A 278 2.64 12.59 -8.19
N LEU A 279 3.75 12.77 -7.48
CA LEU A 279 4.85 11.84 -7.57
C LEU A 279 4.53 10.59 -6.74
N PRO A 280 5.14 9.44 -7.07
CA PRO A 280 4.78 8.17 -6.44
C PRO A 280 4.97 8.13 -4.92
N ASP A 281 5.90 8.90 -4.40
CA ASP A 281 6.38 8.89 -3.02
C ASP A 281 6.09 10.19 -2.24
N GLN A 282 5.69 11.27 -2.93
CA GLN A 282 5.53 12.58 -2.30
C GLN A 282 4.40 13.40 -2.91
N LYS A 283 3.71 14.16 -2.05
CA LYS A 283 2.80 15.22 -2.46
C LYS A 283 3.61 16.46 -2.83
N ILE A 284 3.44 16.95 -4.03
CA ILE A 284 4.13 18.12 -4.57
C ILE A 284 3.14 19.26 -4.75
N ASP A 285 3.50 20.43 -4.24
CA ASP A 285 2.71 21.65 -4.40
C ASP A 285 3.13 22.45 -5.65
N LEU A 286 4.42 22.52 -5.93
CA LEU A 286 4.96 23.23 -7.09
C LEU A 286 5.83 22.31 -7.95
N TRP A 287 5.64 22.39 -9.25
CA TRP A 287 6.43 21.65 -10.23
C TRP A 287 7.18 22.63 -11.11
N LEU A 288 8.51 22.54 -11.08
CA LEU A 288 9.44 23.45 -11.72
C LEU A 288 10.25 22.73 -12.81
N PRO A 289 10.65 23.44 -13.87
CA PRO A 289 11.52 22.83 -14.86
C PRO A 289 12.89 22.52 -14.26
N LEU A 290 13.37 21.30 -14.46
CA LEU A 290 14.75 20.91 -14.19
C LEU A 290 15.63 21.38 -15.33
N ASP A 291 16.75 22.04 -15.04
CA ASP A 291 17.72 22.34 -16.07
C ASP A 291 18.35 21.06 -16.63
N VAL A 292 17.94 20.67 -17.82
CA VAL A 292 18.44 19.49 -18.56
C VAL A 292 18.88 19.89 -19.96
N ASN A 293 19.71 20.92 -20.06
CA ASN A 293 20.26 21.36 -21.35
C ASN A 293 21.20 20.28 -21.92
N PRO A 294 20.89 19.71 -23.11
CA PRO A 294 21.74 18.70 -23.73
C PRO A 294 23.13 19.22 -24.12
N ALA A 295 23.26 20.51 -24.36
CA ALA A 295 24.54 21.16 -24.71
C ALA A 295 25.40 21.49 -23.49
N SER A 296 24.86 21.39 -22.27
CA SER A 296 25.65 21.65 -21.05
C SER A 296 26.62 20.49 -20.78
N PRO A 297 27.85 20.76 -20.35
CA PRO A 297 28.81 19.71 -20.03
C PRO A 297 28.23 18.77 -18.98
N ALA A 298 28.41 17.48 -19.23
CA ALA A 298 27.86 16.40 -18.37
C ALA A 298 28.33 16.58 -16.92
N ARG A 299 27.41 16.99 -16.03
CA ARG A 299 27.63 16.94 -14.60
C ARG A 299 27.23 15.55 -14.13
N SER A 300 28.16 14.83 -13.53
CA SER A 300 27.96 13.44 -13.05
C SER A 300 27.22 13.36 -11.72
N ASN A 301 26.26 14.25 -11.49
CA ASN A 301 25.46 14.24 -10.27
C ASN A 301 24.35 13.19 -10.37
N HIS A 302 24.53 12.07 -9.70
CA HIS A 302 23.59 10.96 -9.61
C HIS A 302 22.54 11.20 -8.51
N VAL A 303 21.80 12.32 -8.60
CA VAL A 303 20.86 12.77 -7.56
C VAL A 303 19.41 12.74 -8.02
N PHE A 304 19.13 12.29 -9.24
CA PHE A 304 17.80 12.34 -9.80
C PHE A 304 17.09 10.98 -9.68
N SER A 305 15.88 11.00 -9.18
CA SER A 305 14.95 9.90 -9.35
C SER A 305 14.53 9.82 -10.80
N ALA A 306 14.37 8.61 -11.33
CA ALA A 306 14.04 8.41 -12.74
C ALA A 306 12.88 7.44 -12.92
N ILE A 307 11.92 7.83 -13.76
CA ILE A 307 10.78 7.00 -14.14
C ILE A 307 10.78 6.85 -15.65
N GLY A 308 10.78 5.59 -16.11
CA GLY A 308 10.64 5.24 -17.52
C GLY A 308 9.30 4.60 -17.80
N ARG A 309 8.83 4.76 -19.03
CA ARG A 309 7.69 4.01 -19.58
C ARG A 309 8.21 2.97 -20.55
N MET A 310 7.95 1.70 -20.27
CA MET A 310 8.29 0.59 -21.17
C MET A 310 7.38 0.60 -22.42
N ARG A 311 7.91 0.16 -23.55
CA ARG A 311 7.10 -0.12 -24.73
C ARG A 311 6.13 -1.27 -24.45
N PRO A 312 4.99 -1.33 -25.15
CA PRO A 312 4.02 -2.43 -25.00
C PRO A 312 4.67 -3.79 -25.21
N ALA A 313 4.17 -4.81 -24.50
CA ALA A 313 4.57 -6.20 -24.58
C ALA A 313 6.02 -6.56 -24.14
N LEU A 314 6.74 -5.59 -23.54
CA LEU A 314 8.07 -5.83 -22.96
C LEU A 314 7.98 -5.97 -21.43
N SER A 315 8.89 -6.78 -20.88
CA SER A 315 8.98 -7.02 -19.44
C SER A 315 10.03 -6.12 -18.76
N VAL A 316 9.96 -6.05 -17.44
CA VAL A 316 10.99 -5.37 -16.61
C VAL A 316 12.35 -6.04 -16.83
N GLU A 317 12.39 -7.37 -16.99
CA GLU A 317 13.59 -8.15 -17.22
C GLU A 317 14.23 -7.85 -18.58
N ASP A 318 13.43 -7.63 -19.62
CA ASP A 318 13.93 -7.24 -20.94
C ASP A 318 14.59 -5.86 -20.88
N THR A 319 13.92 -4.91 -20.23
CA THR A 319 14.42 -3.55 -20.00
C THR A 319 15.70 -3.58 -19.14
N GLN A 320 15.72 -4.38 -18.07
CA GLN A 320 16.89 -4.54 -17.21
C GLN A 320 18.10 -5.05 -18.01
N ARG A 321 17.91 -6.08 -18.87
CA ARG A 321 19.00 -6.64 -19.68
C ARG A 321 19.57 -5.62 -20.67
N GLU A 322 18.70 -4.90 -21.37
CA GLU A 322 19.12 -3.86 -22.31
C GLU A 322 19.87 -2.72 -21.61
N LEU A 323 19.29 -2.13 -20.53
CA LEU A 323 19.91 -1.01 -19.85
C LEU A 323 21.23 -1.41 -19.16
N THR A 324 21.35 -2.65 -18.69
CA THR A 324 22.64 -3.17 -18.18
C THR A 324 23.70 -3.22 -19.28
N ALA A 325 23.33 -3.67 -20.47
CA ALA A 325 24.25 -3.72 -21.63
C ALA A 325 24.65 -2.30 -22.10
N LEU A 326 23.72 -1.35 -22.10
CA LEU A 326 23.99 0.06 -22.40
C LEU A 326 24.90 0.70 -21.36
N THR A 327 24.68 0.41 -20.07
CA THR A 327 25.50 0.90 -18.98
C THR A 327 26.94 0.42 -19.07
N ALA A 328 27.15 -0.82 -19.52
CA ALA A 328 28.51 -1.36 -19.73
C ALA A 328 29.33 -0.56 -20.76
N GLN A 329 28.68 0.19 -21.64
CA GLN A 329 29.31 1.05 -22.64
C GLN A 329 29.69 2.45 -22.11
N PHE A 330 29.31 2.82 -20.89
CA PHE A 330 29.52 4.17 -20.36
C PHE A 330 30.99 4.61 -20.35
N SER A 331 31.92 3.69 -20.11
CA SER A 331 33.35 4.01 -20.16
C SER A 331 33.86 4.39 -21.55
N SER A 332 33.16 3.99 -22.61
CA SER A 332 33.48 4.40 -23.98
C SER A 332 32.67 5.63 -24.44
N VAL A 333 31.43 5.76 -23.97
CA VAL A 333 30.56 6.88 -24.36
C VAL A 333 30.86 8.15 -23.55
N PHE A 334 31.20 8.00 -22.26
CA PHE A 334 31.47 9.09 -21.33
C PHE A 334 32.82 8.89 -20.62
N PRO A 335 33.97 8.83 -21.35
CA PRO A 335 35.29 8.49 -20.79
C PRO A 335 35.77 9.47 -19.74
N ASN A 336 35.31 10.73 -19.82
CA ASN A 336 35.66 11.78 -18.85
C ASN A 336 34.90 11.65 -17.51
N VAL A 337 33.83 10.86 -17.48
CA VAL A 337 32.98 10.67 -16.29
C VAL A 337 33.16 9.26 -15.72
N TYR A 338 33.13 8.24 -16.57
CA TYR A 338 33.24 6.85 -16.17
C TYR A 338 34.50 6.20 -16.72
N THR A 339 35.46 5.92 -15.84
CA THR A 339 36.58 5.07 -16.23
C THR A 339 36.23 3.60 -15.99
N SER A 340 36.72 2.70 -16.84
CA SER A 340 36.50 1.24 -16.69
C SER A 340 36.97 0.72 -15.33
N ARG A 341 38.06 1.33 -14.77
CA ARG A 341 38.57 1.00 -13.44
C ARG A 341 37.59 1.43 -12.35
N MET A 342 37.04 2.65 -12.41
CA MET A 342 36.06 3.16 -11.46
C MET A 342 34.80 2.30 -11.45
N MET A 343 34.21 2.08 -12.64
CA MET A 343 32.99 1.30 -12.77
C MET A 343 33.14 -0.11 -12.16
N LYS A 344 34.32 -0.74 -12.38
CA LYS A 344 34.60 -2.06 -11.84
C LYS A 344 34.80 -2.06 -10.32
N VAL A 345 35.47 -1.05 -9.77
CA VAL A 345 35.73 -0.92 -8.33
C VAL A 345 34.45 -0.66 -7.54
N ILE A 346 33.59 0.23 -8.04
CA ILE A 346 32.33 0.56 -7.35
C ILE A 346 31.20 -0.39 -7.72
N GLY A 347 31.37 -1.27 -8.74
CA GLY A 347 30.33 -2.17 -9.21
C GLY A 347 29.16 -1.43 -9.86
N PHE A 348 29.47 -0.34 -10.62
CA PHE A 348 28.43 0.51 -11.21
C PHE A 348 27.58 -0.24 -12.23
N THR A 349 26.28 -0.22 -12.05
CA THR A 349 25.29 -0.82 -12.96
C THR A 349 23.97 -0.06 -12.90
N THR A 350 23.07 -0.32 -13.85
CA THR A 350 21.71 0.22 -13.80
C THR A 350 20.75 -0.86 -13.32
N ARG A 351 19.85 -0.49 -12.42
CA ARG A 351 18.77 -1.34 -11.92
C ARG A 351 17.43 -0.79 -12.38
N VAL A 352 16.60 -1.69 -12.91
CA VAL A 352 15.23 -1.40 -13.29
C VAL A 352 14.30 -2.18 -12.36
N LYS A 353 13.29 -1.52 -11.83
CA LYS A 353 12.23 -2.12 -11.03
C LYS A 353 10.87 -1.65 -11.52
N SER A 354 9.83 -2.44 -11.34
CA SER A 354 8.48 -1.90 -11.43
C SER A 354 8.36 -0.66 -10.52
N LEU A 355 7.76 0.42 -11.01
CA LEU A 355 7.57 1.64 -10.21
C LEU A 355 6.81 1.33 -8.91
N ARG A 356 5.83 0.43 -8.97
CA ARG A 356 5.09 -0.04 -7.79
C ARG A 356 6.00 -0.68 -6.75
N ASP A 357 6.91 -1.57 -7.17
CA ASP A 357 7.81 -2.28 -6.25
C ASP A 357 8.88 -1.35 -5.66
N ASP A 358 9.23 -0.29 -6.39
CA ASP A 358 10.16 0.73 -5.90
C ASP A 358 9.51 1.62 -4.84
N VAL A 359 8.29 2.10 -5.09
CA VAL A 359 7.51 2.96 -4.17
C VAL A 359 7.18 2.25 -2.86
N VAL A 360 6.70 1.00 -2.94
CA VAL A 360 6.30 0.25 -1.74
C VAL A 360 7.50 -0.29 -0.99
N GLY A 361 8.53 -0.67 -1.73
CA GLY A 361 9.74 -1.29 -1.20
C GLY A 361 9.54 -2.74 -0.73
N PRO A 362 10.60 -3.55 -0.76
CA PRO A 362 10.51 -4.98 -0.43
C PRO A 362 10.26 -5.22 1.07
N LEU A 363 10.69 -4.31 1.93
CA LEU A 363 10.53 -4.44 3.38
C LEU A 363 9.06 -4.28 3.80
N VAL A 364 8.41 -3.22 3.32
CA VAL A 364 6.99 -2.94 3.60
C VAL A 364 6.10 -4.03 3.02
N THR A 365 6.38 -4.45 1.78
CA THR A 365 5.65 -5.56 1.13
C THR A 365 5.73 -6.83 1.95
N LYS A 366 6.93 -7.25 2.36
CA LYS A 366 7.13 -8.46 3.19
C LYS A 366 6.44 -8.33 4.55
N ALA A 367 6.57 -7.18 5.21
CA ALA A 367 5.94 -6.93 6.51
C ALA A 367 4.41 -7.03 6.44
N LEU A 368 3.79 -6.45 5.42
CA LEU A 368 2.34 -6.50 5.21
C LEU A 368 1.84 -7.93 4.91
N TRP A 369 2.58 -8.73 4.13
CA TRP A 369 2.23 -10.13 3.89
C TRP A 369 2.37 -10.98 5.15
N ILE A 370 3.41 -10.79 5.95
CA ILE A 370 3.58 -11.47 7.23
C ILE A 370 2.45 -11.10 8.19
N LEU A 371 2.10 -9.81 8.27
CA LEU A 371 1.02 -9.33 9.12
C LEU A 371 -0.34 -9.89 8.67
N PHE A 372 -0.60 -9.92 7.36
CA PHE A 372 -1.80 -10.53 6.79
C PHE A 372 -1.87 -12.03 7.09
N GLY A 373 -0.75 -12.74 6.99
CA GLY A 373 -0.64 -14.14 7.39
C GLY A 373 -0.96 -14.34 8.88
N ALA A 374 -0.42 -13.50 9.76
CA ALA A 374 -0.68 -13.55 11.18
C ALA A 374 -2.16 -13.33 11.54
N VAL A 375 -2.81 -12.31 10.96
CA VAL A 375 -4.25 -12.07 11.22
C VAL A 375 -5.13 -13.14 10.58
N THR A 376 -4.71 -13.76 9.47
CA THR A 376 -5.39 -14.92 8.89
C THR A 376 -5.35 -16.11 9.85
N VAL A 377 -4.24 -16.36 10.51
CA VAL A 377 -4.13 -17.39 11.57
C VAL A 377 -5.06 -17.06 12.74
N VAL A 378 -5.14 -15.79 13.17
CA VAL A 378 -6.09 -15.36 14.21
C VAL A 378 -7.53 -15.63 13.77
N LEU A 379 -7.88 -15.32 12.52
CA LEU A 379 -9.19 -15.62 11.96
C LEU A 379 -9.50 -17.12 11.95
N LEU A 380 -8.53 -17.96 11.59
CA LEU A 380 -8.68 -19.42 11.63
C LEU A 380 -8.89 -19.94 13.08
N ILE A 381 -8.19 -19.39 14.05
CA ILE A 381 -8.40 -19.70 15.47
C ILE A 381 -9.81 -19.28 15.91
N ALA A 382 -10.24 -18.07 15.56
CA ALA A 382 -11.58 -17.56 15.85
C ALA A 382 -12.67 -18.44 15.21
N ALA A 383 -12.48 -18.81 13.95
CA ALA A 383 -13.36 -19.70 13.21
C ALA A 383 -13.43 -21.08 13.88
N ALA A 384 -12.31 -21.67 14.26
CA ALA A 384 -12.25 -22.95 14.93
C ALA A 384 -12.92 -22.93 16.32
N ASN A 385 -12.78 -21.82 17.07
CA ASN A 385 -13.47 -21.62 18.35
C ASN A 385 -15.00 -21.61 18.17
N VAL A 386 -15.49 -20.86 17.17
CA VAL A 386 -16.93 -20.81 16.88
C VAL A 386 -17.43 -22.16 16.37
N ALA A 387 -16.65 -22.87 15.54
CA ALA A 387 -16.98 -24.23 15.11
C ALA A 387 -17.16 -25.18 16.31
N ASN A 388 -16.26 -25.09 17.30
CA ASN A 388 -16.35 -25.91 18.52
C ASN A 388 -17.61 -25.54 19.33
N LEU A 389 -17.94 -24.26 19.47
CA LEU A 389 -19.18 -23.82 20.12
C LEU A 389 -20.44 -24.33 19.39
N PHE A 390 -20.43 -24.33 18.05
CA PHE A 390 -21.50 -24.91 17.24
C PHE A 390 -21.65 -26.41 17.49
N LEU A 391 -20.55 -27.15 17.54
CA LEU A 391 -20.57 -28.60 17.81
C LEU A 391 -21.18 -28.92 19.18
N VAL A 392 -20.83 -28.15 20.22
CA VAL A 392 -21.41 -28.31 21.57
C VAL A 392 -22.91 -28.03 21.54
N ARG A 393 -23.34 -26.98 20.85
CA ARG A 393 -24.75 -26.64 20.72
C ARG A 393 -25.57 -27.70 19.97
N LEU A 394 -24.99 -28.30 18.93
CA LEU A 394 -25.61 -29.40 18.20
C LEU A 394 -25.80 -30.65 19.07
N GLU A 395 -24.84 -30.94 19.92
CA GLU A 395 -24.97 -32.03 20.90
C GLU A 395 -26.17 -31.85 21.80
N SER A 396 -26.39 -30.61 22.32
CA SER A 396 -27.55 -30.30 23.17
C SER A 396 -28.91 -30.34 22.44
N ARG A 397 -28.91 -30.29 21.09
CA ARG A 397 -30.13 -30.33 20.25
C ARG A 397 -30.36 -31.67 19.51
N ARG A 398 -29.60 -32.71 19.86
CA ARG A 398 -29.73 -34.03 19.22
C ARG A 398 -31.14 -34.61 19.30
N LEU A 399 -31.79 -34.46 20.44
CA LEU A 399 -33.17 -34.95 20.63
C LEU A 399 -34.15 -34.24 19.69
N GLU A 400 -34.01 -32.91 19.51
CA GLU A 400 -34.82 -32.12 18.58
C GLU A 400 -34.63 -32.57 17.13
N ALA A 401 -33.37 -32.82 16.73
CA ALA A 401 -33.04 -33.34 15.39
C ALA A 401 -33.61 -34.76 15.17
N ALA A 402 -33.52 -35.63 16.19
CA ALA A 402 -34.07 -36.98 16.12
C ALA A 402 -35.61 -36.98 15.99
N VAL A 403 -36.30 -36.11 16.74
CA VAL A 403 -37.77 -35.94 16.63
C VAL A 403 -38.16 -35.42 15.25
N ARG A 404 -37.45 -34.42 14.71
CA ARG A 404 -37.73 -33.92 13.36
C ARG A 404 -37.52 -34.99 12.27
N SER A 405 -36.45 -35.80 12.39
CA SER A 405 -36.23 -36.93 11.49
C SER A 405 -37.31 -38.00 11.60
N ALA A 406 -37.83 -38.26 12.82
CA ALA A 406 -38.90 -39.21 13.03
C ALA A 406 -40.25 -38.74 12.39
N ILE A 407 -40.46 -37.43 12.30
CA ILE A 407 -41.64 -36.80 11.65
C ILE A 407 -41.44 -36.69 10.11
N GLY A 408 -40.27 -37.09 9.56
CA GLY A 408 -40.04 -37.17 8.12
C GLY A 408 -39.15 -36.07 7.52
N ALA A 409 -38.45 -35.28 8.34
CA ALA A 409 -37.47 -34.32 7.83
C ALA A 409 -36.29 -35.03 7.17
N SER A 410 -35.95 -34.64 5.95
CA SER A 410 -34.80 -35.17 5.22
C SER A 410 -33.46 -34.65 5.81
N ARG A 411 -32.35 -35.35 5.51
CA ARG A 411 -31.03 -34.90 5.89
C ARG A 411 -30.67 -33.52 5.26
N GLY A 412 -31.22 -33.26 4.08
CA GLY A 412 -31.05 -31.98 3.40
C GLY A 412 -31.72 -30.82 4.15
N ASP A 413 -32.94 -31.05 4.67
CA ASP A 413 -33.72 -30.05 5.42
C ASP A 413 -33.00 -29.66 6.73
N LEU A 414 -32.43 -30.65 7.42
CA LEU A 414 -31.64 -30.40 8.62
C LEU A 414 -30.34 -29.65 8.32
N ALA A 415 -29.63 -30.04 7.25
CA ALA A 415 -28.41 -29.37 6.83
C ALA A 415 -28.70 -27.91 6.43
N TRP A 416 -29.79 -27.68 5.73
CA TRP A 416 -30.23 -26.35 5.32
C TRP A 416 -30.57 -25.45 6.51
N HIS A 417 -31.27 -26.02 7.52
CA HIS A 417 -31.57 -25.30 8.74
C HIS A 417 -30.32 -24.84 9.50
N TYR A 418 -29.30 -25.71 9.66
CA TYR A 418 -28.03 -25.35 10.29
C TYR A 418 -27.24 -24.35 9.44
N LEU A 419 -27.28 -24.48 8.12
CA LEU A 419 -26.65 -23.53 7.20
C LEU A 419 -27.29 -22.14 7.32
N ALA A 420 -28.62 -22.05 7.38
CA ALA A 420 -29.33 -20.79 7.57
C ALA A 420 -28.96 -20.10 8.90
N GLU A 421 -28.86 -20.90 9.99
CA GLU A 421 -28.43 -20.36 11.32
C GLU A 421 -26.98 -19.85 11.30
N SER A 422 -26.06 -20.58 10.67
CA SER A 422 -24.65 -20.17 10.57
C SER A 422 -24.44 -18.98 9.63
N LEU A 423 -25.19 -18.91 8.52
CA LEU A 423 -25.14 -17.76 7.60
C LEU A 423 -25.74 -16.49 8.23
N ALA A 424 -26.82 -16.61 9.01
CA ALA A 424 -27.39 -15.47 9.75
C ALA A 424 -26.38 -14.93 10.78
N LEU A 425 -25.69 -15.82 11.50
CA LEU A 425 -24.62 -15.44 12.43
C LEU A 425 -23.44 -14.78 11.70
N ALA A 426 -23.02 -15.36 10.56
CA ALA A 426 -21.93 -14.84 9.74
C ALA A 426 -22.26 -13.44 9.17
N ALA A 427 -23.50 -13.21 8.75
CA ALA A 427 -23.94 -11.90 8.29
C ALA A 427 -23.88 -10.84 9.41
N GLY A 428 -24.35 -11.19 10.62
CA GLY A 428 -24.22 -10.32 11.79
C GLY A 428 -22.75 -10.04 12.15
N ALA A 429 -21.89 -11.08 12.07
CA ALA A 429 -20.47 -10.94 12.31
C ALA A 429 -19.77 -10.06 11.25
N ALA A 430 -20.21 -10.13 9.98
CA ALA A 430 -19.68 -9.28 8.91
C ALA A 430 -19.96 -7.79 9.15
N LEU A 431 -21.16 -7.44 9.61
CA LEU A 431 -21.51 -6.06 9.97
C LEU A 431 -20.64 -5.56 11.14
N GLY A 432 -20.50 -6.38 12.18
CA GLY A 432 -19.59 -6.07 13.30
C GLY A 432 -18.13 -5.95 12.86
N ALA A 433 -17.70 -6.82 11.96
CA ALA A 433 -16.34 -6.81 11.39
C ALA A 433 -16.04 -5.53 10.61
N LEU A 434 -16.98 -5.03 9.81
CA LEU A 434 -16.81 -3.74 9.11
C LEU A 434 -16.67 -2.58 10.08
N ALA A 435 -17.45 -2.56 11.16
CA ALA A 435 -17.34 -1.53 12.20
C ALA A 435 -15.98 -1.59 12.91
N ILE A 436 -15.51 -2.80 13.25
CA ILE A 436 -14.18 -3.01 13.87
C ILE A 436 -13.06 -2.63 12.91
N ALA A 437 -13.16 -3.02 11.63
CA ALA A 437 -12.18 -2.66 10.62
C ALA A 437 -12.11 -1.14 10.43
N TRP A 438 -13.26 -0.46 10.36
CA TRP A 438 -13.32 1.01 10.27
C TRP A 438 -12.66 1.68 11.47
N ALA A 439 -12.99 1.25 12.70
CA ALA A 439 -12.41 1.80 13.91
C ALA A 439 -10.89 1.53 13.97
N GLY A 440 -10.47 0.30 13.64
CA GLY A 440 -9.06 -0.10 13.61
C GLY A 440 -8.25 0.70 12.60
N LEU A 441 -8.77 0.95 11.39
CA LEU A 441 -8.13 1.77 10.37
C LEU A 441 -8.01 3.24 10.82
N ARG A 442 -9.06 3.80 11.44
CA ARG A 442 -9.00 5.17 12.00
C ARG A 442 -7.93 5.32 13.06
N LEU A 443 -7.86 4.36 13.99
CA LEU A 443 -6.81 4.35 15.01
C LEU A 443 -5.42 4.21 14.39
N LEU A 444 -5.26 3.31 13.42
CA LEU A 444 -3.98 3.08 12.76
C LEU A 444 -3.50 4.34 12.03
N ILE A 445 -4.37 5.01 11.28
CA ILE A 445 -4.03 6.26 10.56
C ILE A 445 -3.64 7.37 11.56
N LEU A 446 -4.29 7.45 12.73
CA LEU A 446 -3.95 8.44 13.76
C LEU A 446 -2.55 8.24 14.37
N PHE A 447 -2.07 6.99 14.44
CA PHE A 447 -0.77 6.64 15.02
C PHE A 447 0.28 6.25 13.97
N ALA A 448 -0.09 6.23 12.68
CA ALA A 448 0.83 5.86 11.61
C ALA A 448 1.92 6.93 11.43
N PRO A 449 3.18 6.53 11.21
CA PRO A 449 4.20 7.46 10.75
C PRO A 449 3.80 8.11 9.43
N SER A 450 4.11 9.40 9.28
CA SER A 450 3.84 10.18 8.05
C SER A 450 4.52 9.60 6.80
N ASP A 451 5.56 8.79 7.01
CA ASP A 451 6.43 8.26 5.94
C ASP A 451 5.91 6.96 5.31
N LEU A 452 4.76 6.44 5.76
CA LEU A 452 4.17 5.27 5.12
C LEU A 452 3.59 5.66 3.75
N PRO A 453 4.00 4.97 2.66
CA PRO A 453 3.53 5.30 1.33
C PRO A 453 2.02 5.03 1.20
N ARG A 454 1.32 5.89 0.46
CA ARG A 454 -0.09 5.73 0.07
C ARG A 454 -1.10 5.65 1.23
N LEU A 455 -0.79 6.21 2.40
CA LEU A 455 -1.70 6.23 3.57
C LEU A 455 -3.05 6.89 3.24
N ASP A 456 -3.06 7.92 2.42
CA ASP A 456 -4.28 8.63 2.03
C ASP A 456 -5.24 7.79 1.17
N GLU A 457 -4.73 6.72 0.56
CA GLU A 457 -5.54 5.79 -0.23
C GLU A 457 -6.19 4.69 0.62
N VAL A 458 -5.82 4.59 1.91
CA VAL A 458 -6.34 3.57 2.82
C VAL A 458 -7.74 3.94 3.30
N HIS A 459 -8.75 3.40 2.65
CA HIS A 459 -10.15 3.53 3.04
C HIS A 459 -10.91 2.24 2.78
N LEU A 460 -11.97 2.00 3.56
CA LEU A 460 -12.87 0.88 3.32
C LEU A 460 -13.58 1.08 1.98
N GLY A 461 -13.14 0.33 0.98
CA GLY A 461 -13.73 0.31 -0.35
C GLY A 461 -14.54 -0.96 -0.62
N TRP A 462 -14.95 -1.11 -1.88
CA TRP A 462 -15.66 -2.29 -2.36
C TRP A 462 -14.85 -3.59 -2.16
N THR A 463 -13.55 -3.59 -2.43
CA THR A 463 -12.64 -4.74 -2.27
C THR A 463 -12.61 -5.25 -0.83
N SER A 464 -12.54 -4.32 0.14
CA SER A 464 -12.58 -4.64 1.58
C SER A 464 -13.95 -5.22 1.98
N GLY A 465 -15.04 -4.66 1.45
CA GLY A 465 -16.40 -5.17 1.65
C GLY A 465 -16.57 -6.59 1.09
N ALA A 466 -16.08 -6.83 -0.13
CA ALA A 466 -16.10 -8.14 -0.77
C ALA A 466 -15.28 -9.17 0.02
N PHE A 467 -14.10 -8.80 0.49
CA PHE A 467 -13.26 -9.66 1.34
C PHE A 467 -13.97 -10.02 2.66
N THR A 468 -14.58 -9.03 3.33
CA THR A 468 -15.34 -9.25 4.57
C THR A 468 -16.49 -10.23 4.34
N PHE A 469 -17.28 -10.01 3.29
CA PHE A 469 -18.40 -10.87 2.92
C PHE A 469 -17.93 -12.28 2.56
N ALA A 470 -16.89 -12.42 1.75
CA ALA A 470 -16.33 -13.73 1.36
C ALA A 470 -15.81 -14.51 2.58
N SER A 471 -15.09 -13.83 3.49
CA SER A 471 -14.58 -14.43 4.73
C SER A 471 -15.71 -14.88 5.65
N ALA A 472 -16.75 -14.06 5.82
CA ALA A 472 -17.92 -14.40 6.62
C ALA A 472 -18.71 -15.55 5.99
N LEU A 473 -18.92 -15.51 4.68
CA LEU A 473 -19.60 -16.58 3.94
C LEU A 473 -18.86 -17.91 4.06
N ALA A 474 -17.53 -17.89 3.87
CA ALA A 474 -16.68 -19.08 4.02
C ALA A 474 -16.78 -19.67 5.45
N ALA A 475 -16.72 -18.82 6.47
CA ALA A 475 -16.94 -19.24 7.86
C ALA A 475 -18.34 -19.83 8.07
N GLY A 476 -19.39 -19.14 7.59
CA GLY A 476 -20.77 -19.60 7.68
C GLY A 476 -21.00 -20.95 7.01
N ILE A 477 -20.44 -21.16 5.82
CA ILE A 477 -20.53 -22.44 5.09
C ILE A 477 -19.80 -23.55 5.87
N VAL A 478 -18.58 -23.29 6.32
CA VAL A 478 -17.81 -24.28 7.09
C VAL A 478 -18.58 -24.70 8.34
N PHE A 479 -19.14 -23.74 9.10
CA PHE A 479 -19.89 -24.05 10.34
C PHE A 479 -21.23 -24.74 10.05
N GLY A 480 -21.91 -24.36 8.98
CA GLY A 480 -23.20 -24.91 8.59
C GLY A 480 -23.10 -26.34 8.03
N LEU A 481 -22.03 -26.64 7.28
CA LEU A 481 -21.84 -27.95 6.66
C LEU A 481 -21.12 -28.96 7.57
N LEU A 482 -20.28 -28.53 8.51
CA LEU A 482 -19.57 -29.43 9.41
C LEU A 482 -20.48 -30.44 10.14
N PRO A 483 -21.68 -30.06 10.60
CA PRO A 483 -22.62 -30.97 11.22
C PRO A 483 -23.20 -32.00 10.26
N SER A 484 -23.52 -31.59 9.04
CA SER A 484 -24.16 -32.47 8.03
C SER A 484 -23.21 -33.55 7.53
N LEU A 485 -21.93 -33.26 7.42
CA LEU A 485 -20.87 -34.21 7.05
C LEU A 485 -20.65 -35.28 8.13
N ARG A 486 -21.04 -35.01 9.39
CA ARG A 486 -20.81 -35.87 10.55
C ARG A 486 -22.08 -36.56 11.09
N SER A 487 -23.29 -36.24 10.61
CA SER A 487 -24.54 -36.82 11.07
C SER A 487 -24.83 -38.19 10.42
N HIS A 488 -24.09 -39.23 10.81
CA HIS A 488 -24.68 -40.56 10.84
C HIS A 488 -25.67 -40.54 12.02
N ILE A 489 -26.96 -40.31 11.72
CA ILE A 489 -28.05 -40.46 12.71
C ILE A 489 -28.23 -41.96 12.89
N ASP A 490 -27.55 -42.52 13.88
CA ASP A 490 -27.86 -43.87 14.34
C ASP A 490 -29.22 -43.83 15.06
N LEU A 491 -30.27 -44.30 14.40
CA LEU A 491 -31.59 -44.48 14.98
C LEU A 491 -31.61 -45.42 16.19
N THR A 492 -30.53 -46.15 16.42
CA THR A 492 -30.27 -46.99 17.61
C THR A 492 -30.21 -46.17 18.91
N THR A 493 -29.88 -44.88 18.86
CA THR A 493 -29.86 -43.99 20.04
C THR A 493 -31.26 -43.69 20.61
N LEU A 494 -32.30 -43.89 19.85
CA LEU A 494 -33.71 -43.81 20.33
C LEU A 494 -34.15 -45.08 21.08
N ARG A 495 -33.47 -46.19 20.85
CA ARG A 495 -33.78 -47.51 21.52
C ARG A 495 -33.05 -47.71 22.82
N GLU A 496 -31.86 -47.10 22.97
CA GLU A 496 -31.09 -47.24 24.20
C GLU A 496 -31.31 -46.03 25.10
N GLY A 497 -32.26 -46.18 26.02
CA GLY A 497 -32.52 -45.17 27.07
C GLY A 497 -31.26 -44.81 27.85
N GLY A 498 -30.68 -43.70 27.56
CA GLY A 498 -29.97 -42.81 28.48
C GLY A 498 -28.73 -43.26 29.25
N ARG A 499 -28.17 -44.47 29.07
CA ARG A 499 -26.96 -44.89 29.80
C ARG A 499 -25.92 -45.55 28.88
N GLY A 500 -24.90 -44.77 28.47
CA GLY A 500 -23.70 -45.36 27.85
C GLY A 500 -23.31 -44.87 26.44
N ALA A 501 -23.63 -43.68 26.01
CA ALA A 501 -23.09 -43.13 24.77
C ALA A 501 -21.62 -42.64 25.02
N THR A 502 -20.67 -43.59 25.05
CA THR A 502 -19.27 -43.26 24.88
C THR A 502 -19.07 -42.58 23.55
N SER A 503 -18.81 -41.27 23.59
CA SER A 503 -18.49 -40.48 22.39
C SER A 503 -17.40 -41.21 21.60
N SER A 504 -17.67 -41.52 20.32
CA SER A 504 -16.76 -42.30 19.48
C SER A 504 -15.35 -41.71 19.57
N ARG A 505 -14.33 -42.56 19.83
CA ARG A 505 -12.89 -42.18 19.91
C ARG A 505 -12.43 -41.26 18.77
N ARG A 506 -13.02 -41.44 17.59
CA ARG A 506 -12.75 -40.56 16.41
C ARG A 506 -13.28 -39.13 16.58
N ARG A 507 -14.38 -38.92 17.31
CA ARG A 507 -14.94 -37.57 17.57
C ARG A 507 -14.08 -36.81 18.59
N LEU A 508 -13.66 -37.49 19.64
CA LEU A 508 -12.73 -36.94 20.62
C LEU A 508 -11.37 -36.60 19.98
N ALA A 509 -10.85 -37.47 19.11
CA ALA A 509 -9.61 -37.23 18.38
C ALA A 509 -9.70 -36.00 17.49
N ALA A 510 -10.75 -35.82 16.69
CA ALA A 510 -10.90 -34.65 15.83
C ALA A 510 -11.00 -33.33 16.62
N ARG A 511 -11.72 -33.32 17.75
CA ARG A 511 -11.81 -32.18 18.66
C ARG A 511 -10.45 -31.88 19.31
N ASN A 512 -9.75 -32.90 19.74
CA ASN A 512 -8.41 -32.76 20.35
C ASN A 512 -7.40 -32.20 19.32
N VAL A 513 -7.41 -32.69 18.07
CA VAL A 513 -6.56 -32.17 17.00
C VAL A 513 -6.85 -30.68 16.76
N LEU A 514 -8.13 -30.28 16.71
CA LEU A 514 -8.50 -28.88 16.53
C LEU A 514 -7.97 -28.02 17.69
N VAL A 515 -8.19 -28.46 18.95
CA VAL A 515 -7.72 -27.72 20.13
C VAL A 515 -6.19 -27.64 20.17
N VAL A 516 -5.50 -28.75 19.88
CA VAL A 516 -4.02 -28.77 19.84
C VAL A 516 -3.50 -27.84 18.74
N SER A 517 -4.11 -27.87 17.56
CA SER A 517 -3.72 -26.96 16.45
C SER A 517 -3.93 -25.49 16.83
N GLN A 518 -5.03 -25.15 17.48
CA GLN A 518 -5.30 -23.77 17.95
C GLN A 518 -4.27 -23.32 18.99
N MET A 519 -3.97 -24.20 19.97
CA MET A 519 -2.96 -23.91 21.00
C MET A 519 -1.56 -23.73 20.39
N ALA A 520 -1.19 -24.58 19.43
CA ALA A 520 0.07 -24.48 18.71
C ALA A 520 0.17 -23.17 17.92
N LEU A 521 -0.87 -22.83 17.15
CA LEU A 521 -0.91 -21.57 16.38
C LEU A 521 -0.89 -20.34 17.30
N ALA A 522 -1.64 -20.36 18.40
CA ALA A 522 -1.65 -19.28 19.38
C ALA A 522 -0.26 -19.10 20.03
N LEU A 523 0.43 -20.20 20.35
CA LEU A 523 1.78 -20.18 20.91
C LEU A 523 2.79 -19.60 19.91
N VAL A 524 2.71 -19.97 18.63
CA VAL A 524 3.56 -19.41 17.57
C VAL A 524 3.35 -17.91 17.43
N LEU A 525 2.08 -17.46 17.41
CA LEU A 525 1.77 -16.03 17.33
C LEU A 525 2.26 -15.26 18.56
N LEU A 526 2.10 -15.83 19.76
CA LEU A 526 2.56 -15.21 21.01
C LEU A 526 4.09 -15.11 21.05
N ALA A 527 4.79 -16.17 20.62
CA ALA A 527 6.25 -16.16 20.51
C ALA A 527 6.74 -15.12 19.50
N ALA A 528 6.10 -15.05 18.31
CA ALA A 528 6.41 -14.05 17.29
C ALA A 528 6.17 -12.62 17.81
N ALA A 529 5.04 -12.36 18.46
CA ALA A 529 4.74 -11.06 19.06
C ALA A 529 5.76 -10.71 20.16
N GLY A 530 6.12 -11.65 21.01
CA GLY A 530 7.14 -11.46 22.04
C GLY A 530 8.51 -11.11 21.47
N LEU A 531 8.92 -11.77 20.40
CA LEU A 531 10.16 -11.45 19.67
C LEU A 531 10.13 -10.05 19.05
N LEU A 532 9.01 -9.64 18.46
CA LEU A 532 8.84 -8.29 17.90
C LEU A 532 8.92 -7.20 18.97
N VAL A 533 8.23 -7.41 20.11
CA VAL A 533 8.29 -6.49 21.26
C VAL A 533 9.72 -6.40 21.79
N ARG A 534 10.42 -7.52 21.96
CA ARG A 534 11.81 -7.54 22.39
C ARG A 534 12.75 -6.85 21.40
N SER A 535 12.55 -7.07 20.10
CA SER A 535 13.30 -6.38 19.05
C SER A 535 13.10 -4.87 19.11
N LEU A 536 11.86 -4.41 19.30
CA LEU A 536 11.55 -2.98 19.46
C LEU A 536 12.18 -2.40 20.74
N GLN A 537 12.14 -3.13 21.85
CA GLN A 537 12.78 -2.71 23.11
C GLN A 537 14.30 -2.60 22.94
N ASN A 538 14.93 -3.57 22.28
CA ASN A 538 16.35 -3.53 21.99
C ASN A 538 16.69 -2.32 21.11
N LEU A 539 15.87 -2.04 20.09
CA LEU A 539 16.07 -0.89 19.20
C LEU A 539 15.93 0.44 19.95
N ARG A 540 14.95 0.54 20.85
CA ARG A 540 14.76 1.73 21.72
C ARG A 540 15.89 1.89 22.74
N GLY A 541 16.52 0.81 23.15
CA GLY A 541 17.67 0.82 24.06
C GLY A 541 19.01 1.16 23.39
N VAL A 542 19.04 1.29 22.04
CA VAL A 542 20.25 1.67 21.34
C VAL A 542 20.55 3.14 21.57
N HIS A 543 21.74 3.45 22.07
CA HIS A 543 22.22 4.83 22.20
C HIS A 543 22.44 5.44 20.81
N PRO A 544 21.73 6.50 20.40
CA PRO A 544 21.88 7.10 19.07
C PRO A 544 23.18 7.90 18.92
N GLY A 545 23.89 8.16 20.03
CA GLY A 545 25.10 8.99 20.06
C GLY A 545 24.83 10.48 20.27
N PHE A 546 23.58 10.87 20.54
CA PHE A 546 23.15 12.21 20.92
C PHE A 546 22.02 12.10 21.94
N ASP A 547 21.70 13.21 22.62
CA ASP A 547 20.61 13.29 23.58
C ASP A 547 19.58 14.31 23.09
N ALA A 548 18.38 13.82 22.77
CA ALA A 548 17.25 14.64 22.33
C ALA A 548 16.39 15.18 23.49
N THR A 549 16.74 14.91 24.75
CA THR A 549 15.93 15.31 25.91
C THR A 549 15.94 16.84 26.05
N ASN A 550 14.75 17.43 26.09
CA ASN A 550 14.56 18.89 26.15
C ASN A 550 15.14 19.65 24.93
N VAL A 551 15.24 19.00 23.78
CA VAL A 551 15.60 19.66 22.53
C VAL A 551 14.34 19.96 21.74
N THR A 552 14.15 21.23 21.38
CA THR A 552 13.12 21.67 20.45
C THR A 552 13.75 21.88 19.08
N THR A 553 13.15 21.31 18.05
CA THR A 553 13.61 21.43 16.66
C THR A 553 12.66 22.28 15.85
N MET A 554 13.21 23.08 14.95
CA MET A 554 12.48 23.90 14.01
C MET A 554 13.18 23.83 12.66
N SER A 555 12.41 23.68 11.61
CA SER A 555 12.94 23.70 10.25
C SER A 555 12.89 25.13 9.70
N LEU A 556 14.01 25.60 9.18
CA LEU A 556 14.17 26.94 8.64
C LEU A 556 14.67 26.86 7.20
N ALA A 557 14.07 27.61 6.29
CA ALA A 557 14.55 27.77 4.92
C ALA A 557 14.81 29.25 4.66
N LEU A 558 15.99 29.58 4.14
CA LEU A 558 16.35 30.95 3.74
C LEU A 558 16.05 31.13 2.25
N PRO A 559 15.25 32.13 1.87
CA PRO A 559 14.99 32.42 0.45
C PRO A 559 16.28 32.81 -0.29
N ASN A 560 16.63 32.07 -1.32
CA ASN A 560 17.86 32.27 -2.08
C ASN A 560 17.95 33.67 -2.70
N GLY A 561 16.83 34.28 -3.07
CA GLY A 561 16.76 35.63 -3.63
C GLY A 561 17.24 36.71 -2.64
N ARG A 562 17.00 36.52 -1.34
CA ARG A 562 17.39 37.47 -0.28
C ARG A 562 18.78 37.19 0.28
N TYR A 563 19.15 35.92 0.39
CA TYR A 563 20.41 35.48 0.98
C TYR A 563 21.38 34.97 -0.11
N ARG A 564 21.67 35.84 -1.09
CA ARG A 564 22.46 35.48 -2.30
C ARG A 564 23.91 35.19 -2.06
N THR A 565 24.47 35.68 -0.96
CA THR A 565 25.87 35.45 -0.64
C THR A 565 26.03 34.62 0.63
N PRO A 566 27.06 33.81 0.72
CA PRO A 566 27.42 33.04 1.90
C PRO A 566 27.42 33.86 3.19
N GLN A 567 27.97 35.05 3.10
CA GLN A 567 28.13 35.96 4.25
C GLN A 567 26.76 36.43 4.79
N LEU A 568 25.78 36.74 3.92
CA LEU A 568 24.43 37.16 4.34
C LEU A 568 23.72 36.05 5.13
N ALA A 569 23.85 34.80 4.71
CA ALA A 569 23.27 33.68 5.41
C ALA A 569 24.00 33.39 6.73
N SER A 570 25.32 33.42 6.75
CA SER A 570 26.13 33.27 7.98
C SER A 570 25.72 34.32 9.03
N ASN A 571 25.69 35.60 8.64
CA ASN A 571 25.29 36.70 9.52
C ASN A 571 23.85 36.53 10.06
N PHE A 572 22.95 36.01 9.23
CA PHE A 572 21.59 35.73 9.67
C PHE A 572 21.56 34.64 10.75
N PHE A 573 22.25 33.51 10.51
CA PHE A 573 22.25 32.40 11.49
C PHE A 573 22.96 32.81 12.80
N GLU A 574 24.00 33.59 12.73
CA GLU A 574 24.69 34.12 13.90
C GLU A 574 23.79 35.03 14.73
N GLN A 575 23.10 35.99 14.09
CA GLN A 575 22.15 36.89 14.75
C GLN A 575 20.96 36.12 15.32
N LEU A 576 20.42 35.15 14.57
CA LEU A 576 19.32 34.31 15.04
C LEU A 576 19.75 33.47 16.23
N SER A 577 20.93 32.84 16.19
CA SER A 577 21.51 32.10 17.31
C SER A 577 21.62 32.95 18.57
N SER A 578 22.16 34.17 18.42
CA SER A 578 22.29 35.11 19.54
C SER A 578 20.92 35.50 20.13
N ARG A 579 19.94 35.81 19.29
CA ARG A 579 18.58 36.18 19.74
C ARG A 579 17.87 35.02 20.43
N VAL A 580 17.92 33.81 19.86
CA VAL A 580 17.27 32.64 20.46
C VAL A 580 17.94 32.26 21.78
N ARG A 581 19.29 32.33 21.84
CA ARG A 581 20.02 32.06 23.07
C ARG A 581 19.70 33.08 24.23
N SER A 582 19.28 34.28 23.88
CA SER A 582 18.85 35.26 24.88
C SER A 582 17.46 35.01 25.45
N LEU A 583 16.67 34.06 24.91
CA LEU A 583 15.35 33.73 25.45
C LEU A 583 15.47 32.99 26.79
N PRO A 584 14.56 33.25 27.75
CA PRO A 584 14.57 32.54 29.04
C PRO A 584 14.38 31.02 28.85
N GLY A 585 15.24 30.22 29.48
CA GLY A 585 15.18 28.76 29.44
C GLY A 585 15.95 28.12 28.27
N VAL A 586 16.49 28.88 27.34
CA VAL A 586 17.37 28.38 26.28
C VAL A 586 18.79 28.26 26.79
N VAL A 587 19.36 27.05 26.74
CA VAL A 587 20.72 26.74 27.19
C VAL A 587 21.70 26.87 26.03
N SER A 588 21.38 26.29 24.88
CA SER A 588 22.19 26.28 23.67
C SER A 588 21.36 26.28 22.40
N VAL A 589 21.94 26.76 21.31
CA VAL A 589 21.30 26.84 19.99
C VAL A 589 22.33 26.43 18.94
N GLY A 590 21.92 25.55 18.04
CA GLY A 590 22.73 25.16 16.91
C GLY A 590 21.87 24.87 15.69
N PHE A 591 22.41 25.08 14.51
CA PHE A 591 21.76 24.75 13.23
C PHE A 591 22.54 23.67 12.52
N GLY A 592 21.84 22.84 11.76
CA GLY A 592 22.43 21.79 10.94
C GLY A 592 21.64 21.61 9.65
N GLY A 593 22.28 21.13 8.60
CA GLY A 593 21.65 20.83 7.32
C GLY A 593 20.61 19.70 7.42
N ALA A 594 20.73 18.84 8.45
CA ALA A 594 19.77 17.80 8.80
C ALA A 594 19.91 17.43 10.28
N LEU A 595 18.91 16.82 10.86
CA LEU A 595 19.02 16.20 12.18
C LEU A 595 19.66 14.80 12.05
N PRO A 596 20.31 14.29 13.10
CA PRO A 596 20.67 12.88 13.14
C PRO A 596 19.43 12.02 12.95
N LEU A 597 19.55 10.89 12.23
CA LEU A 597 18.48 9.99 11.80
C LEU A 597 17.60 10.50 10.64
N GLU A 598 17.64 11.79 10.28
CA GLU A 598 16.94 12.36 9.11
C GLU A 598 17.87 12.57 7.90
N SER A 599 19.15 12.31 8.05
CA SER A 599 20.11 12.58 6.98
C SER A 599 19.90 11.70 5.76
N SER A 600 19.92 12.32 4.57
CA SER A 600 19.86 11.62 3.28
C SER A 600 21.05 10.67 3.11
N GLU A 601 20.85 9.58 2.38
CA GLU A 601 21.94 8.66 1.99
C GLU A 601 22.91 9.28 0.97
N LEU A 602 22.75 10.54 0.64
CA LEU A 602 23.61 11.26 -0.29
C LEU A 602 25.01 11.39 0.29
N CYS A 603 25.99 10.89 -0.44
CA CYS A 603 27.39 11.10 -0.15
C CYS A 603 28.02 12.04 -1.17
N THR A 604 29.02 12.77 -0.75
CA THR A 604 29.83 13.61 -1.63
C THR A 604 31.25 13.07 -1.68
N GLY A 605 31.88 13.14 -2.85
CA GLY A 605 33.29 12.80 -2.99
C GLY A 605 34.14 13.74 -2.14
N ALA A 606 34.90 13.18 -1.23
CA ALA A 606 35.89 13.90 -0.44
C ALA A 606 37.29 13.39 -0.75
N VAL A 607 38.26 14.29 -0.76
CA VAL A 607 39.68 13.95 -0.82
C VAL A 607 40.27 14.07 0.58
N ILE A 608 40.82 12.99 1.07
CA ILE A 608 41.25 12.81 2.46
C ILE A 608 42.77 12.66 2.48
N ASP A 609 43.42 13.42 3.34
CA ASP A 609 44.85 13.31 3.62
C ASP A 609 45.09 12.04 4.44
N VAL A 610 45.66 11.01 3.81
CA VAL A 610 45.94 9.71 4.45
C VAL A 610 47.42 9.38 4.38
N PRO A 611 47.99 8.64 5.35
CA PRO A 611 49.36 8.15 5.28
C PRO A 611 49.52 7.20 4.08
N GLY A 612 50.58 7.45 3.27
CA GLY A 612 50.91 6.59 2.15
C GLY A 612 51.63 7.32 1.00
N PRO A 613 52.06 6.58 -0.04
CA PRO A 613 52.83 7.18 -1.16
C PRO A 613 52.06 8.24 -1.96
N SER A 614 50.75 8.17 -2.02
CA SER A 614 49.88 9.15 -2.69
C SER A 614 49.51 10.34 -1.80
N GLY A 615 49.62 10.20 -0.46
CA GLY A 615 49.27 11.26 0.49
C GLY A 615 47.79 11.69 0.50
N GLU A 616 47.01 11.24 -0.48
CA GLU A 616 45.58 11.59 -0.62
C GLU A 616 44.75 10.38 -1.06
N ARG A 617 43.51 10.31 -0.54
CA ARG A 617 42.55 9.30 -0.93
C ARG A 617 41.18 9.93 -1.18
N GLY A 618 40.65 9.70 -2.35
CA GLY A 618 39.24 10.02 -2.64
C GLY A 618 38.28 8.94 -2.07
N ASP A 619 37.24 9.37 -1.39
CA ASP A 619 36.15 8.49 -0.91
C ASP A 619 34.83 9.22 -0.89
N CYS A 620 33.74 8.45 -0.86
CA CYS A 620 32.39 8.99 -0.73
C CYS A 620 32.02 9.02 0.75
N VAL A 621 31.79 10.21 1.29
CA VAL A 621 31.50 10.43 2.70
C VAL A 621 30.23 11.24 2.87
N GLN A 622 29.49 10.99 3.95
CA GLN A 622 28.38 11.81 4.30
C GLN A 622 28.86 13.17 4.77
N MET A 623 28.30 14.23 4.23
CA MET A 623 28.57 15.60 4.63
C MET A 623 27.38 16.18 5.39
N MET A 624 27.71 16.92 6.45
CA MET A 624 26.72 17.68 7.20
C MET A 624 27.26 19.08 7.46
N GLN A 625 26.49 20.08 7.15
CA GLN A 625 26.80 21.47 7.48
C GLN A 625 26.24 21.79 8.86
N VAL A 626 27.06 22.37 9.73
CA VAL A 626 26.70 22.71 11.11
C VAL A 626 27.19 24.09 11.51
N THR A 627 26.46 24.72 12.43
CA THR A 627 26.92 25.97 13.06
C THR A 627 27.52 25.69 14.45
N PRO A 628 28.21 26.64 15.03
CA PRO A 628 28.58 26.62 16.45
C PRO A 628 27.35 26.34 17.32
N GLY A 629 27.54 25.54 18.36
CA GLY A 629 26.46 25.11 19.25
C GLY A 629 25.69 23.84 18.84
N TYR A 630 25.87 23.31 17.62
CA TYR A 630 25.18 22.12 17.16
C TYR A 630 25.47 20.88 18.04
N PHE A 631 26.75 20.60 18.27
CA PHE A 631 27.19 19.46 19.10
C PHE A 631 26.77 19.62 20.58
N GLU A 632 26.86 20.84 21.08
CA GLU A 632 26.47 21.19 22.46
C GLU A 632 24.95 20.99 22.66
N THR A 633 24.13 21.47 21.71
CA THR A 633 22.66 21.37 21.77
C THR A 633 22.20 19.91 21.75
N LEU A 634 22.83 19.07 20.94
CA LEU A 634 22.52 17.64 20.85
C LEU A 634 23.34 16.79 21.84
N ARG A 635 24.18 17.42 22.68
CA ARG A 635 25.08 16.75 23.64
C ARG A 635 25.92 15.63 23.00
N ILE A 636 26.36 15.87 21.78
CA ILE A 636 27.24 14.95 21.07
C ILE A 636 28.66 15.07 21.67
N PRO A 637 29.23 13.98 22.21
CA PRO A 637 30.61 14.04 22.75
C PRO A 637 31.58 14.47 21.67
N LEU A 638 32.42 15.43 21.96
CA LEU A 638 33.41 15.98 21.04
C LEU A 638 34.79 15.99 21.69
N ARG A 639 35.78 15.42 21.03
CA ARG A 639 37.19 15.57 21.35
C ARG A 639 37.80 16.63 20.41
N GLY A 640 38.52 17.60 20.93
CA GLY A 640 38.94 18.79 20.21
C GLY A 640 37.97 19.93 20.37
N HIS A 641 37.75 20.74 19.36
CA HIS A 641 36.77 21.84 19.38
C HIS A 641 35.87 21.82 18.16
N ALA A 642 34.69 22.44 18.31
CA ALA A 642 33.79 22.69 17.20
C ALA A 642 34.20 23.96 16.46
N PRO A 643 33.91 24.08 15.15
CA PRO A 643 34.07 25.32 14.41
C PRO A 643 33.34 26.48 15.08
N ASP A 644 33.92 27.64 15.12
CA ASP A 644 33.30 28.88 15.58
C ASP A 644 32.80 29.76 14.41
N TRP A 645 32.17 30.91 14.70
CA TRP A 645 31.68 31.79 13.65
C TRP A 645 32.78 32.45 12.83
N ALA A 646 33.95 32.65 13.41
CA ALA A 646 35.12 33.24 12.71
C ALA A 646 35.76 32.23 11.74
N GLU A 647 35.63 30.94 12.00
CA GLU A 647 36.13 29.87 11.11
C GLU A 647 35.20 29.61 9.89
N ASN A 648 34.06 30.29 9.80
CA ASN A 648 33.25 30.33 8.58
C ASN A 648 34.01 31.10 7.43
N ASP A 649 35.13 31.73 7.71
CA ASP A 649 36.03 32.27 6.70
C ASP A 649 36.75 31.12 5.97
N LEU A 650 36.66 31.12 4.64
CA LEU A 650 37.27 30.11 3.78
C LEU A 650 38.80 29.96 3.97
N GLY A 651 39.47 30.99 4.50
CA GLY A 651 40.92 30.99 4.76
C GLY A 651 41.32 30.21 6.03
N ARG A 652 40.38 29.94 6.95
CA ARG A 652 40.65 29.28 8.24
C ARG A 652 39.73 28.10 8.48
N ALA A 653 39.21 27.48 7.45
CA ALA A 653 38.19 26.46 7.54
C ALA A 653 38.62 25.24 8.36
N SER A 654 37.87 24.92 9.40
CA SER A 654 38.00 23.71 10.20
C SER A 654 36.81 22.80 9.99
N ALA A 655 36.97 21.48 10.20
CA ALA A 655 35.93 20.48 10.10
C ALA A 655 35.98 19.57 11.32
N VAL A 656 34.85 18.97 11.63
CA VAL A 656 34.74 17.91 12.62
C VAL A 656 34.42 16.61 11.90
N VAL A 657 35.00 15.49 12.35
CA VAL A 657 34.70 14.17 11.77
C VAL A 657 34.11 13.23 12.79
N SER A 658 33.29 12.28 12.35
CA SER A 658 32.81 11.22 13.25
C SER A 658 33.91 10.25 13.64
N GLY A 659 33.82 9.64 14.84
CA GLY A 659 34.78 8.64 15.28
C GLY A 659 34.90 7.47 14.29
N ALA A 660 33.79 7.03 13.70
CA ALA A 660 33.79 5.99 12.68
C ALA A 660 34.57 6.38 11.41
N PHE A 661 34.54 7.67 11.04
CA PHE A 661 35.34 8.22 9.95
C PHE A 661 36.86 8.24 10.32
N ALA A 662 37.18 8.76 11.51
CA ALA A 662 38.55 8.81 11.98
C ALA A 662 39.20 7.43 12.06
N GLU A 663 38.49 6.45 12.60
CA GLU A 663 38.96 5.06 12.72
C GLU A 663 39.19 4.39 11.36
N ARG A 664 38.37 4.69 10.37
CA ARG A 664 38.51 4.13 9.01
C ARG A 664 39.74 4.66 8.29
N PHE A 665 40.01 5.97 8.37
CA PHE A 665 41.06 6.59 7.56
C PHE A 665 42.42 6.74 8.30
N TRP A 666 42.38 6.80 9.63
CA TRP A 666 43.58 6.89 10.48
C TRP A 666 43.51 5.92 11.67
N PRO A 667 43.47 4.61 11.40
CA PRO A 667 43.37 3.61 12.49
C PRO A 667 44.51 3.76 13.45
N ASN A 668 44.24 3.85 14.76
CA ASN A 668 45.19 4.02 15.85
C ASN A 668 46.05 5.32 15.76
N GLN A 669 45.63 6.32 15.00
CA GLN A 669 46.29 7.61 14.89
C GLN A 669 45.33 8.76 15.23
N ASP A 670 45.87 9.91 15.62
CA ASP A 670 45.03 11.09 15.81
C ASP A 670 44.64 11.70 14.46
N ALA A 671 43.30 11.88 14.28
CA ALA A 671 42.77 12.56 13.12
C ALA A 671 42.82 14.09 13.24
N ILE A 672 42.98 14.63 14.47
CA ILE A 672 43.03 16.09 14.69
C ILE A 672 44.28 16.66 14.01
N GLY A 673 44.10 17.74 13.28
CA GLY A 673 45.18 18.40 12.51
C GLY A 673 45.37 17.85 11.08
N ARG A 674 44.79 16.68 10.76
CA ARG A 674 44.75 16.14 9.40
C ARG A 674 43.80 16.94 8.51
N GLY A 675 43.84 16.66 7.21
CA GLY A 675 43.13 17.45 6.23
C GLY A 675 42.06 16.68 5.47
N VAL A 676 40.99 17.36 5.14
CA VAL A 676 39.91 16.86 4.27
C VAL A 676 39.44 17.97 3.32
N ARG A 677 39.28 17.63 2.05
CA ARG A 677 38.63 18.48 1.03
C ARG A 677 37.29 17.90 0.67
N CYS A 678 36.30 18.76 0.58
CA CYS A 678 34.94 18.40 0.14
C CYS A 678 34.85 18.37 -1.39
N CYS A 679 33.75 17.89 -1.86
CA CYS A 679 33.21 18.21 -3.19
C CYS A 679 34.18 17.89 -4.34
N ASN A 680 34.70 16.64 -4.37
CA ASN A 680 35.67 16.16 -5.36
C ASN A 680 37.00 16.91 -5.34
N GLY A 681 37.41 17.38 -4.16
CA GLY A 681 38.73 18.02 -3.97
C GLY A 681 38.76 19.51 -4.29
N VAL A 682 37.58 20.15 -4.41
CA VAL A 682 37.54 21.62 -4.58
C VAL A 682 38.05 22.31 -3.30
N PRO A 683 38.93 23.33 -3.40
CA PRO A 683 39.36 24.12 -2.24
C PRO A 683 38.18 24.77 -1.52
N PRO A 684 38.27 25.04 -0.23
CA PRO A 684 39.44 24.98 0.63
C PRO A 684 39.73 23.59 1.21
N PHE A 685 40.95 23.45 1.74
CA PHE A 685 41.35 22.32 2.55
C PHE A 685 40.95 22.58 4.01
N TYR A 686 40.10 21.72 4.57
CA TYR A 686 39.68 21.86 5.95
C TYR A 686 40.59 21.07 6.87
N ARG A 687 41.01 21.68 7.98
CA ARG A 687 41.71 20.96 9.04
C ARG A 687 40.70 20.34 10.00
N ILE A 688 40.94 19.12 10.37
CA ILE A 688 40.12 18.44 11.38
C ILE A 688 40.43 19.04 12.75
N ALA A 689 39.45 19.75 13.31
CA ALA A 689 39.53 20.41 14.61
C ALA A 689 38.99 19.55 15.74
N GLY A 690 38.12 18.58 15.42
CA GLY A 690 37.53 17.71 16.41
C GLY A 690 37.05 16.37 15.85
N VAL A 691 36.85 15.44 16.76
CA VAL A 691 36.32 14.10 16.48
C VAL A 691 35.14 13.83 17.39
N THR A 692 33.94 13.54 16.81
CA THR A 692 32.75 13.22 17.60
C THR A 692 32.77 11.77 18.09
N GLY A 693 32.02 11.50 19.15
CA GLY A 693 31.59 10.15 19.47
C GLY A 693 30.79 9.47 18.34
N PRO A 694 30.46 8.21 18.47
CA PRO A 694 29.69 7.48 17.47
C PRO A 694 28.23 8.01 17.41
N VAL A 695 27.85 8.65 16.30
CA VAL A 695 26.49 9.14 16.04
C VAL A 695 25.85 8.32 14.95
N ARG A 696 24.62 7.84 15.18
CA ARG A 696 23.82 7.15 14.17
C ARG A 696 23.07 8.16 13.33
N THR A 697 23.26 8.11 12.03
CA THR A 697 22.70 9.10 11.09
C THR A 697 21.59 8.56 10.21
N HIS A 698 21.52 7.23 9.99
CA HIS A 698 20.62 6.59 9.02
C HIS A 698 19.62 5.61 9.64
N GLY A 699 19.54 5.52 10.94
CA GLY A 699 18.66 4.59 11.65
C GLY A 699 19.36 3.95 12.84
N LEU A 700 18.56 3.53 13.82
CA LEU A 700 19.07 2.91 15.05
C LEU A 700 19.58 1.48 14.83
N ASP A 701 19.17 0.85 13.76
CA ASP A 701 19.54 -0.51 13.34
C ASP A 701 20.87 -0.56 12.56
N ARG A 702 21.39 0.60 12.12
CA ARG A 702 22.64 0.70 11.35
C ARG A 702 23.80 1.12 12.25
N SER A 703 25.01 0.81 11.82
CA SER A 703 26.24 1.27 12.48
C SER A 703 26.37 2.79 12.39
N PRO A 704 27.11 3.44 13.33
CA PRO A 704 27.39 4.87 13.26
C PRO A 704 27.94 5.29 11.90
N GLY A 705 27.46 6.42 11.39
CA GLY A 705 27.82 6.93 10.07
C GLY A 705 29.22 7.50 10.00
N GLN A 706 29.83 7.43 8.81
CA GLN A 706 31.07 8.13 8.50
C GLN A 706 30.73 9.53 7.99
N VAL A 707 30.77 10.51 8.89
CA VAL A 707 30.32 11.88 8.63
C VAL A 707 31.47 12.86 8.76
N VAL A 708 31.50 13.82 7.85
CA VAL A 708 32.30 15.03 7.98
C VAL A 708 31.38 16.21 8.18
N TYR A 709 31.55 16.90 9.29
CA TYR A 709 30.80 18.11 9.65
C TYR A 709 31.59 19.32 9.23
N PHE A 710 31.06 20.06 8.27
CA PHE A 710 31.61 21.30 7.79
C PHE A 710 30.93 22.49 8.43
N PRO A 711 31.59 23.62 8.62
CA PRO A 711 30.90 24.87 8.97
C PRO A 711 29.80 25.17 7.96
N MET A 712 28.69 25.72 8.43
CA MET A 712 27.59 26.13 7.56
C MET A 712 28.02 27.34 6.72
N ILE A 713 28.81 27.07 5.71
CA ILE A 713 29.11 27.99 4.62
C ILE A 713 27.99 27.74 3.62
N PRO A 714 27.13 28.71 3.34
CA PRO A 714 26.15 28.55 2.30
C PRO A 714 26.89 28.20 1.01
N TYR A 715 26.43 27.20 0.32
CA TYR A 715 26.96 26.78 -0.97
C TYR A 715 27.15 28.03 -1.84
N ALA A 716 28.35 28.45 -2.03
CA ALA A 716 28.66 29.21 -3.23
C ALA A 716 28.20 28.32 -4.37
N LYS A 717 27.24 28.78 -5.18
CA LYS A 717 26.74 28.04 -6.33
C LYS A 717 27.93 27.38 -6.98
N ASN A 718 27.91 26.05 -7.05
CA ASN A 718 28.91 25.27 -7.76
C ASN A 718 29.02 25.88 -9.17
N PRO A 719 30.15 26.45 -9.58
CA PRO A 719 30.30 27.10 -10.87
C PRO A 719 29.94 26.14 -12.02
#